data_e7f80b99f5612488f0222a55f7bd86b8
#
_entry.id   e7f80b99f5612488f0222a55f7bd86b8
#
_cell.length_a   1.000
_cell.length_b   1.000
_cell.length_c   1.000
_cell.angle_alpha   90.00
_cell.angle_beta   90.00
_cell.angle_gamma   90.00
#
_symmetry.space_group_name_H-M   'P 1'
#
loop_
_entity.id
_entity.type
_entity.pdbx_description
1 polymer ?
#
loop_
_entity_poly.entity_id
_entity_poly.type
_entity_poly.pdbx_seq_one_letter_code
_entity_poly.pdbx_strand_id
1 'polypeptide(L)'
;MLKKILVVVVFLLIYGCQNKQNRQASIADFIPENAQVVLRINAMDVFKSALKNNELLSKTELKSIIESNLGTLDSLKISGPLLLCTSPGAENSNYTFIAQQKHIASKDIIDQKYIQDSIWIFSTIKSQNTNIKRRFNHPFKNLEKLSERSATFSIYIAKPEQLSEEIQLFNTVLFDVNATPKQITFSGIYTSLNNKWNDVFKNLSPKKQQLSQIAPADIENFESYVYSDFDQFSKNLKRLDSTLTFSNVSKNILESTQEIGRIETSNGTTVALHSIDINASRTALLGFQERLQTFRSVPIYKVENDSVFNQNFGKLWPELNISNYTIIDDFLIFSENVNLTQEIISKHINKNSLDSNKGFQNTQQNLSDEVSFQKILTPKNLADVLNHLFGASISIADTEPYKNAIVQVVKDDEVVHVNAQIEQHQPSEHQKKINEIFSITLDAAILGDLQFVKSHQTKQKDIVVQDIENQLYLISNQGVVRWKKKLSGPIIGRINQVDLYKNGRLQMVFSTENRVYVLDRFGKDVGVFPLQFKDKISQAVSVFDYDKNRNYRFLITQGASLLMYDGKGKRVKGFSYTPNSRILTAPQHVRYKGKDYIVFAAGEELKILNRKGEPRIRVKESINFSNQNIYFYNNAFSTLDAKGELVQVDLKGRVSRQTLGFDAQTNITSSSRTLVAQWANQLQIKNKKSTLDFGNYLPPQLFYLNDKIYISITDLQSQNVTLFDSNGAILDGFPIYGASKIDLSNADKDAPLELICKSSETAMMMYQIY
;
A
#
# COMPACT_ATOMS: atom_id res chain seq x y z
N MET A 1 -78.70 -40.00 17.08
CA MET A 1 -78.87 -38.54 17.41
C MET A 1 -77.84 -38.03 18.40
N LEU A 2 -77.40 -38.77 19.41
CA LEU A 2 -76.44 -38.29 20.43
C LEU A 2 -75.05 -37.93 19.88
N LYS A 3 -74.53 -38.64 18.86
CA LYS A 3 -73.21 -38.35 18.23
C LYS A 3 -73.17 -37.05 17.43
N LYS A 4 -74.28 -36.55 16.88
CA LYS A 4 -74.39 -35.31 16.14
C LYS A 4 -74.46 -34.06 17.09
N ILE A 5 -75.05 -34.25 18.29
CA ILE A 5 -75.15 -33.23 19.31
C ILE A 5 -73.78 -32.99 19.99
N LEU A 6 -72.98 -34.06 20.18
CA LEU A 6 -71.64 -33.93 20.76
C LEU A 6 -70.68 -33.19 19.84
N VAL A 7 -70.79 -33.38 18.51
CA VAL A 7 -69.96 -32.68 17.52
C VAL A 7 -70.30 -31.17 17.47
N VAL A 8 -71.59 -30.79 17.59
CA VAL A 8 -72.04 -29.39 17.61
C VAL A 8 -71.64 -28.69 18.92
N VAL A 9 -71.65 -29.39 20.05
CA VAL A 9 -71.21 -28.83 21.33
C VAL A 9 -69.67 -28.69 21.36
N VAL A 10 -68.92 -29.60 20.77
CA VAL A 10 -67.45 -29.46 20.62
C VAL A 10 -67.09 -28.33 19.63
N PHE A 11 -67.87 -28.12 18.56
CA PHE A 11 -67.68 -26.99 17.65
C PHE A 11 -68.06 -25.65 18.27
N LEU A 12 -69.08 -25.57 19.15
CA LEU A 12 -69.45 -24.39 19.89
C LEU A 12 -68.45 -24.05 21.02
N LEU A 13 -67.76 -25.06 21.59
CA LEU A 13 -66.70 -24.84 22.57
C LEU A 13 -65.37 -24.39 21.93
N ILE A 14 -65.13 -24.72 20.65
CA ILE A 14 -63.98 -24.23 19.90
C ILE A 14 -64.18 -22.81 19.38
N TYR A 15 -65.42 -22.37 19.14
CA TYR A 15 -65.71 -20.97 18.76
C TYR A 15 -65.93 -20.02 19.96
N GLY A 16 -66.01 -20.55 21.19
CA GLY A 16 -66.26 -19.77 22.40
C GLY A 16 -65.04 -19.22 23.13
N CYS A 17 -63.84 -19.56 22.76
CA CYS A 17 -62.61 -19.03 23.36
C CYS A 17 -61.71 -18.35 22.32
N GLN A 18 -62.20 -17.32 21.65
CA GLN A 18 -61.31 -16.20 21.34
C GLN A 18 -61.10 -15.43 22.63
N ASN A 19 -60.23 -15.94 23.47
CA ASN A 19 -59.59 -15.13 24.48
C ASN A 19 -58.98 -13.93 23.74
N LYS A 20 -59.61 -12.75 23.86
CA LYS A 20 -58.92 -11.50 23.81
C LYS A 20 -57.88 -11.57 24.95
N GLN A 21 -56.76 -12.25 24.71
CA GLN A 21 -55.58 -12.00 25.54
C GLN A 21 -55.42 -10.51 25.56
N ASN A 22 -55.65 -9.91 26.73
CA ASN A 22 -55.20 -8.53 27.01
C ASN A 22 -53.70 -8.55 26.80
N ARG A 23 -53.23 -8.44 25.54
CA ARG A 23 -51.81 -8.27 25.22
C ARG A 23 -51.40 -6.96 25.88
N GLN A 24 -50.55 -7.06 26.88
CA GLN A 24 -49.90 -5.92 27.52
C GLN A 24 -49.35 -5.01 26.44
N ALA A 25 -49.61 -3.73 26.51
CA ALA A 25 -49.14 -2.78 25.50
C ALA A 25 -47.60 -2.76 25.43
N SER A 26 -47.09 -2.74 24.24
CA SER A 26 -45.66 -2.57 23.93
C SER A 26 -45.41 -1.12 23.51
N ILE A 27 -44.21 -0.58 23.81
CA ILE A 27 -43.79 0.74 23.31
C ILE A 27 -43.88 0.81 21.79
N ALA A 28 -43.63 -0.28 21.09
CA ALA A 28 -43.74 -0.37 19.63
C ALA A 28 -45.17 -0.20 19.09
N ASP A 29 -46.21 -0.43 19.93
CA ASP A 29 -47.62 -0.26 19.52
C ASP A 29 -48.00 1.22 19.28
N PHE A 30 -47.15 2.15 19.72
CA PHE A 30 -47.42 3.60 19.69
C PHE A 30 -46.48 4.37 18.72
N ILE A 31 -45.67 3.69 17.90
CA ILE A 31 -44.83 4.32 16.88
C ILE A 31 -45.75 5.05 15.88
N PRO A 32 -45.49 6.33 15.55
CA PRO A 32 -46.24 7.07 14.56
C PRO A 32 -46.18 6.40 13.16
N GLU A 33 -47.29 6.47 12.42
CA GLU A 33 -47.39 5.84 11.08
C GLU A 33 -46.42 6.44 10.08
N ASN A 34 -46.17 7.73 10.20
CA ASN A 34 -45.29 8.50 9.35
C ASN A 34 -43.84 8.55 9.87
N ALA A 35 -43.51 7.75 10.89
CA ALA A 35 -42.13 7.66 11.36
C ALA A 35 -41.23 7.10 10.26
N GLN A 36 -40.16 7.84 9.93
CA GLN A 36 -39.14 7.45 8.95
C GLN A 36 -37.98 6.70 9.60
N VAL A 37 -37.56 7.19 10.77
CA VAL A 37 -36.50 6.59 11.57
C VAL A 37 -36.99 6.38 12.99
N VAL A 38 -36.72 5.20 13.55
CA VAL A 38 -36.97 4.88 14.95
C VAL A 38 -35.67 4.47 15.60
N LEU A 39 -35.18 5.29 16.51
CA LEU A 39 -34.04 4.98 17.34
C LEU A 39 -34.51 4.30 18.63
N ARG A 40 -34.03 3.11 18.95
CA ARG A 40 -34.24 2.43 20.21
C ARG A 40 -33.01 2.50 21.07
N ILE A 41 -33.08 3.29 22.15
CA ILE A 41 -32.04 3.38 23.16
C ILE A 41 -32.25 2.25 24.15
N ASN A 42 -31.35 1.27 24.19
CA ASN A 42 -31.52 0.06 25.03
C ASN A 42 -31.24 0.35 26.52
N ALA A 43 -30.15 1.10 26.79
CA ALA A 43 -29.74 1.51 28.13
C ALA A 43 -29.24 2.96 28.08
N MET A 44 -29.89 3.85 28.81
CA MET A 44 -29.61 5.27 28.77
C MET A 44 -28.18 5.63 29.19
N ASP A 45 -27.63 4.96 30.18
CA ASP A 45 -26.26 5.25 30.66
C ASP A 45 -25.19 4.85 29.62
N VAL A 46 -25.36 3.72 28.91
CA VAL A 46 -24.50 3.28 27.84
C VAL A 46 -24.56 4.26 26.66
N PHE A 47 -25.78 4.69 26.30
CA PHE A 47 -26.00 5.65 25.24
C PHE A 47 -25.39 7.02 25.55
N LYS A 48 -25.56 7.54 26.78
CA LYS A 48 -24.91 8.79 27.23
C LYS A 48 -23.38 8.71 27.12
N SER A 49 -22.82 7.58 27.58
CA SER A 49 -21.36 7.33 27.47
C SER A 49 -20.89 7.35 26.03
N ALA A 50 -21.63 6.70 25.11
CA ALA A 50 -21.31 6.68 23.69
C ALA A 50 -21.36 8.08 23.06
N LEU A 51 -22.42 8.86 23.30
CA LEU A 51 -22.54 10.24 22.80
C LEU A 51 -21.45 11.17 23.34
N LYS A 52 -20.95 10.93 24.55
CA LYS A 52 -19.92 11.77 25.17
C LYS A 52 -18.51 11.41 24.68
N ASN A 53 -18.22 10.11 24.48
CA ASN A 53 -16.86 9.61 24.30
C ASN A 53 -16.53 9.27 22.84
N ASN A 54 -17.51 9.02 21.97
CA ASN A 54 -17.27 8.78 20.56
C ASN A 54 -17.31 10.12 19.80
N GLU A 55 -16.24 10.42 19.09
CA GLU A 55 -16.05 11.72 18.44
C GLU A 55 -17.12 11.99 17.36
N LEU A 56 -17.47 11.01 16.53
CA LEU A 56 -18.49 11.18 15.49
C LEU A 56 -19.89 11.32 16.09
N LEU A 57 -20.26 10.45 17.04
CA LEU A 57 -21.57 10.52 17.69
C LEU A 57 -21.76 11.80 18.51
N SER A 58 -20.69 12.35 19.07
CA SER A 58 -20.75 13.62 19.83
C SER A 58 -21.15 14.82 18.96
N LYS A 59 -20.91 14.73 17.65
CA LYS A 59 -21.25 15.78 16.66
C LYS A 59 -22.65 15.61 16.05
N THR A 60 -23.36 14.54 16.40
CA THR A 60 -24.74 14.33 15.96
C THR A 60 -25.72 15.20 16.72
N GLU A 61 -26.87 15.50 16.12
CA GLU A 61 -27.95 16.25 16.81
C GLU A 61 -28.70 15.42 17.87
N LEU A 62 -28.39 14.13 18.03
CA LEU A 62 -29.06 13.24 18.97
C LEU A 62 -29.07 13.79 20.40
N LYS A 63 -27.95 14.39 20.83
CA LYS A 63 -27.85 15.02 22.16
C LYS A 63 -28.77 16.21 22.26
N SER A 64 -28.72 17.15 21.30
CA SER A 64 -29.54 18.37 21.31
C SER A 64 -31.03 18.07 21.20
N ILE A 65 -31.41 17.07 20.37
CA ILE A 65 -32.80 16.62 20.23
C ILE A 65 -33.33 16.10 21.57
N ILE A 66 -32.57 15.32 22.30
CA ILE A 66 -33.00 14.78 23.60
C ILE A 66 -33.01 15.87 24.63
N GLU A 67 -32.01 16.71 24.76
CA GLU A 67 -31.90 17.75 25.78
C GLU A 67 -32.92 18.86 25.61
N SER A 68 -33.24 19.29 24.39
CA SER A 68 -34.24 20.31 24.12
C SER A 68 -35.68 19.85 24.43
N ASN A 69 -35.94 18.54 24.41
CA ASN A 69 -37.27 17.97 24.57
C ASN A 69 -37.49 17.29 25.93
N LEU A 70 -36.46 16.70 26.52
CA LEU A 70 -36.59 15.91 27.76
C LEU A 70 -35.81 16.45 28.97
N GLY A 71 -35.01 17.52 28.76
CA GLY A 71 -34.10 18.08 29.79
C GLY A 71 -32.69 17.53 29.66
N THR A 72 -31.77 18.03 30.47
CA THR A 72 -30.32 17.69 30.32
C THR A 72 -30.07 16.20 30.37
N LEU A 73 -29.21 15.73 29.49
CA LEU A 73 -28.94 14.30 29.30
C LEU A 73 -28.50 13.62 30.63
N ASP A 74 -27.73 14.35 31.46
CA ASP A 74 -27.26 13.86 32.75
C ASP A 74 -28.37 13.68 33.79
N SER A 75 -29.43 14.49 33.71
CA SER A 75 -30.59 14.43 34.66
C SER A 75 -31.59 13.32 34.29
N LEU A 76 -31.56 12.80 33.07
CA LEU A 76 -32.49 11.78 32.60
C LEU A 76 -32.25 10.44 33.30
N LYS A 77 -33.22 9.98 34.09
CA LYS A 77 -33.19 8.67 34.76
C LYS A 77 -34.24 7.75 34.13
N ILE A 78 -33.82 7.00 33.10
CA ILE A 78 -34.65 6.03 32.38
C ILE A 78 -33.98 4.66 32.49
N SER A 79 -34.64 3.71 33.18
CA SER A 79 -34.06 2.38 33.45
C SER A 79 -34.38 1.30 32.43
N GLY A 80 -35.18 1.64 31.41
CA GLY A 80 -35.58 0.72 30.34
C GLY A 80 -35.46 1.34 28.96
N PRO A 81 -35.87 0.63 27.88
CA PRO A 81 -35.76 1.13 26.54
C PRO A 81 -36.62 2.40 26.28
N LEU A 82 -36.01 3.37 25.58
CA LEU A 82 -36.66 4.57 25.07
C LEU A 82 -36.65 4.51 23.53
N LEU A 83 -37.80 4.74 22.89
CA LEU A 83 -37.88 4.97 21.45
C LEU A 83 -37.89 6.48 21.19
N LEU A 84 -37.07 6.90 20.22
CA LEU A 84 -37.08 8.21 19.57
C LEU A 84 -37.53 8.02 18.14
N CYS A 85 -38.71 8.50 17.78
CA CYS A 85 -39.26 8.40 16.42
C CYS A 85 -39.12 9.76 15.74
N THR A 86 -38.55 9.76 14.53
CA THR A 86 -38.47 10.97 13.68
C THR A 86 -39.52 10.87 12.58
N SER A 87 -40.30 11.91 12.40
CA SER A 87 -41.35 12.04 11.38
C SER A 87 -41.17 13.33 10.58
N PRO A 88 -41.55 13.39 9.28
CA PRO A 88 -41.49 14.64 8.50
C PRO A 88 -42.34 15.75 9.15
N GLY A 89 -41.81 16.97 9.17
CA GLY A 89 -42.53 18.20 9.56
C GLY A 89 -42.55 19.20 8.42
N ALA A 90 -43.32 20.29 8.59
CA ALA A 90 -43.45 21.31 7.53
C ALA A 90 -42.16 22.13 7.33
N GLU A 91 -41.43 22.43 8.41
CA GLU A 91 -40.17 23.19 8.37
C GLU A 91 -39.00 22.42 9.00
N ASN A 92 -39.29 21.55 9.97
CA ASN A 92 -38.30 20.72 10.68
C ASN A 92 -38.86 19.33 10.98
N SER A 93 -37.99 18.37 11.27
CA SER A 93 -38.40 17.04 11.73
C SER A 93 -39.18 17.12 13.03
N ASN A 94 -40.19 16.26 13.13
CA ASN A 94 -40.98 16.08 14.37
C ASN A 94 -40.45 14.87 15.13
N TYR A 95 -40.40 14.98 16.46
CA TYR A 95 -39.90 13.95 17.35
C TYR A 95 -40.99 13.40 18.25
N THR A 96 -41.02 12.06 18.40
CA THR A 96 -41.91 11.40 19.37
C THR A 96 -41.08 10.43 20.21
N PHE A 97 -41.17 10.62 21.55
CA PHE A 97 -40.47 9.78 22.52
C PHE A 97 -41.47 8.83 23.17
N ILE A 98 -41.13 7.56 23.31
CA ILE A 98 -42.03 6.53 23.85
C ILE A 98 -41.24 5.62 24.80
N ALA A 99 -41.74 5.45 26.02
CA ALA A 99 -41.15 4.55 27.02
C ALA A 99 -42.24 3.92 27.91
N GLN A 100 -41.92 2.86 28.65
CA GLN A 100 -42.80 2.38 29.70
C GLN A 100 -42.73 3.34 30.90
N GLN A 101 -43.87 3.75 31.43
CA GLN A 101 -43.98 4.71 32.54
C GLN A 101 -43.17 4.27 33.78
N LYS A 102 -43.17 2.98 34.12
CA LYS A 102 -42.42 2.39 35.25
C LYS A 102 -40.90 2.57 35.14
N HIS A 103 -40.38 2.84 33.98
CA HIS A 103 -38.93 3.02 33.73
C HIS A 103 -38.47 4.48 33.83
N ILE A 104 -39.40 5.43 34.01
CA ILE A 104 -39.08 6.86 34.10
C ILE A 104 -39.13 7.29 35.56
N ALA A 105 -37.98 7.69 36.11
CA ALA A 105 -37.88 8.13 37.50
C ALA A 105 -37.88 9.67 37.68
N SER A 106 -37.74 10.45 36.57
CA SER A 106 -37.71 11.93 36.62
C SER A 106 -39.11 12.52 36.68
N LYS A 107 -39.47 13.19 37.80
CA LYS A 107 -40.79 13.83 38.00
C LYS A 107 -41.10 14.91 36.96
N ASP A 108 -40.10 15.75 36.59
CA ASP A 108 -40.28 16.86 35.66
C ASP A 108 -40.63 16.39 34.23
N ILE A 109 -40.21 15.17 33.88
CA ILE A 109 -40.58 14.52 32.63
C ILE A 109 -42.01 14.00 32.69
N ILE A 110 -42.55 13.59 33.80
CA ILE A 110 -43.88 13.01 33.97
C ILE A 110 -45.01 14.04 33.78
N ASP A 111 -44.83 15.29 34.06
CA ASP A 111 -45.91 16.30 34.07
C ASP A 111 -46.30 16.89 32.70
N GLN A 112 -45.61 16.60 31.63
CA GLN A 112 -45.85 17.17 30.27
C GLN A 112 -46.53 16.20 29.26
N LYS A 113 -47.41 15.21 29.63
CA LYS A 113 -47.52 13.97 28.87
C LYS A 113 -48.87 13.33 28.75
N TYR A 114 -48.94 12.48 27.68
CA TYR A 114 -50.00 11.52 27.51
C TYR A 114 -49.53 10.13 27.97
N ILE A 115 -50.33 9.47 28.85
CA ILE A 115 -50.12 8.12 29.32
C ILE A 115 -51.27 7.28 28.84
N GLN A 116 -50.98 6.23 28.05
CA GLN A 116 -51.97 5.26 27.60
C GLN A 116 -51.42 3.84 27.86
N ASP A 117 -52.23 3.01 28.50
CA ASP A 117 -51.89 1.60 28.79
C ASP A 117 -50.53 1.44 29.51
N SER A 118 -50.18 2.34 30.43
CA SER A 118 -48.89 2.41 31.13
C SER A 118 -47.70 2.74 30.22
N ILE A 119 -47.94 3.22 29.00
CA ILE A 119 -46.91 3.72 28.09
C ILE A 119 -46.92 5.26 28.16
N TRP A 120 -45.75 5.83 28.35
CA TRP A 120 -45.49 7.24 28.35
C TRP A 120 -45.10 7.69 26.92
N ILE A 121 -45.75 8.77 26.46
CA ILE A 121 -45.55 9.32 25.12
C ILE A 121 -45.39 10.82 25.20
N PHE A 122 -44.37 11.36 24.57
CA PHE A 122 -44.19 12.79 24.36
C PHE A 122 -43.94 13.03 22.85
N SER A 123 -44.65 14.01 22.28
CA SER A 123 -44.47 14.39 20.87
C SER A 123 -44.35 15.90 20.72
N THR A 124 -43.44 16.36 19.82
CA THR A 124 -43.34 17.79 19.46
C THR A 124 -44.56 18.25 18.66
N ILE A 125 -45.36 17.33 18.12
CA ILE A 125 -46.64 17.62 17.43
C ILE A 125 -47.74 17.63 18.48
N LYS A 126 -48.27 18.83 18.80
CA LYS A 126 -49.33 19.03 19.83
C LYS A 126 -50.58 18.18 19.57
N SER A 127 -51.01 17.99 18.32
CA SER A 127 -52.17 17.17 17.96
C SER A 127 -51.98 15.66 18.18
N GLN A 128 -50.75 15.18 18.23
CA GLN A 128 -50.43 13.76 18.46
C GLN A 128 -50.34 13.43 19.96
N ASN A 129 -50.18 14.40 20.84
CA ASN A 129 -50.14 14.15 22.29
C ASN A 129 -51.48 13.66 22.86
N THR A 130 -52.58 13.77 22.10
CA THR A 130 -53.94 13.39 22.56
C THR A 130 -54.54 12.19 21.81
N ASN A 131 -53.92 11.68 20.74
CA ASN A 131 -54.58 10.72 19.84
C ASN A 131 -53.65 9.72 19.08
N ILE A 132 -52.57 9.25 19.68
CA ILE A 132 -51.76 8.19 19.05
C ILE A 132 -52.54 6.87 19.17
N LYS A 133 -53.03 6.38 18.01
CA LYS A 133 -53.74 5.11 17.96
C LYS A 133 -52.80 3.95 18.17
N ARG A 134 -53.14 3.05 19.10
CA ARG A 134 -52.44 1.78 19.31
C ARG A 134 -52.53 0.89 18.09
N ARG A 135 -51.34 0.41 17.62
CA ARG A 135 -51.19 -0.44 16.41
C ARG A 135 -50.58 -1.78 16.77
N PHE A 136 -51.26 -2.85 16.47
CA PHE A 136 -50.79 -4.17 16.84
C PHE A 136 -49.78 -4.79 15.86
N ASN A 137 -49.69 -4.27 14.64
CA ASN A 137 -48.89 -4.88 13.53
C ASN A 137 -47.90 -3.92 12.90
N HIS A 138 -47.19 -3.09 13.69
CA HIS A 138 -46.13 -2.24 13.15
C HIS A 138 -44.93 -3.13 12.70
N PRO A 139 -44.32 -2.90 11.50
CA PRO A 139 -43.21 -3.70 11.00
C PRO A 139 -42.03 -3.77 11.97
N PHE A 140 -41.71 -2.70 12.66
CA PHE A 140 -40.70 -2.62 13.71
C PHE A 140 -40.81 -3.73 14.75
N LYS A 141 -42.02 -4.14 15.12
CA LYS A 141 -42.27 -5.13 16.17
C LYS A 141 -41.73 -6.52 15.82
N ASN A 142 -41.72 -6.88 14.54
CA ASN A 142 -41.13 -8.14 14.08
C ASN A 142 -39.61 -8.08 14.06
N LEU A 143 -39.05 -6.96 13.62
CA LEU A 143 -37.60 -6.73 13.57
C LEU A 143 -37.00 -6.54 14.96
N GLU A 144 -37.74 -5.90 15.91
CA GLU A 144 -37.31 -5.71 17.31
C GLU A 144 -36.96 -7.03 18.01
N LYS A 145 -37.61 -8.14 17.64
CA LYS A 145 -37.31 -9.46 18.21
C LYS A 145 -35.95 -9.97 17.79
N LEU A 146 -35.40 -9.49 16.68
CA LEU A 146 -34.12 -9.87 16.10
C LEU A 146 -33.00 -8.94 16.57
N SER A 147 -33.35 -7.77 17.17
CA SER A 147 -32.34 -6.81 17.63
C SER A 147 -31.60 -7.29 18.88
N GLU A 148 -30.34 -6.92 18.98
CA GLU A 148 -29.48 -7.22 20.11
C GLU A 148 -29.75 -6.25 21.27
N ARG A 149 -30.16 -6.78 22.42
CA ARG A 149 -30.51 -5.96 23.60
C ARG A 149 -29.27 -5.30 24.26
N SER A 150 -28.10 -5.83 24.02
CA SER A 150 -26.83 -5.32 24.53
C SER A 150 -26.25 -4.20 23.68
N ALA A 151 -26.78 -3.98 22.45
CA ALA A 151 -26.34 -2.89 21.58
C ALA A 151 -26.51 -1.52 22.26
N THR A 152 -25.60 -0.59 21.95
CA THR A 152 -25.68 0.80 22.46
C THR A 152 -27.03 1.43 22.13
N PHE A 153 -27.49 1.25 20.89
CA PHE A 153 -28.84 1.57 20.43
C PHE A 153 -29.14 0.79 19.13
N SER A 154 -30.41 0.73 18.73
CA SER A 154 -30.81 0.14 17.45
C SER A 154 -31.52 1.19 16.59
N ILE A 155 -31.30 1.19 15.28
CA ILE A 155 -31.94 2.10 14.33
C ILE A 155 -32.84 1.29 13.38
N TYR A 156 -34.09 1.67 13.27
CA TYR A 156 -35.01 1.17 12.29
C TYR A 156 -35.32 2.27 11.27
N ILE A 157 -35.10 1.97 9.99
CA ILE A 157 -35.34 2.88 8.86
C ILE A 157 -36.49 2.32 8.03
N ALA A 158 -37.58 3.09 7.94
CA ALA A 158 -38.82 2.65 7.27
C ALA A 158 -38.86 2.97 5.77
N LYS A 159 -38.21 4.05 5.33
CA LYS A 159 -38.23 4.56 3.95
C LYS A 159 -36.88 5.12 3.56
N PRO A 160 -35.89 4.27 3.28
CA PRO A 160 -34.54 4.69 2.97
C PRO A 160 -34.42 5.45 1.65
N GLU A 161 -35.41 5.38 0.74
CA GLU A 161 -35.43 6.15 -0.51
C GLU A 161 -35.39 7.66 -0.35
N GLN A 162 -35.61 8.17 0.86
CA GLN A 162 -35.52 9.59 1.22
C GLN A 162 -34.18 9.96 1.83
N LEU A 163 -33.26 9.01 1.96
CA LEU A 163 -31.93 9.17 2.52
C LEU A 163 -30.86 9.21 1.41
N SER A 164 -29.57 9.11 1.77
CA SER A 164 -28.46 9.11 0.81
C SER A 164 -28.51 7.92 -0.16
N GLU A 165 -27.89 8.06 -1.33
CA GLU A 165 -27.86 6.99 -2.35
C GLU A 165 -27.32 5.67 -1.80
N GLU A 166 -26.38 5.72 -0.86
CA GLU A 166 -25.79 4.52 -0.22
C GLU A 166 -26.83 3.76 0.63
N ILE A 167 -27.82 4.47 1.19
CA ILE A 167 -28.88 3.88 2.02
C ILE A 167 -30.10 3.50 1.19
N GLN A 168 -30.31 4.13 0.04
CA GLN A 168 -31.42 3.83 -0.89
C GLN A 168 -31.39 2.40 -1.41
N LEU A 169 -30.27 1.73 -1.30
CA LEU A 169 -30.12 0.30 -1.61
C LEU A 169 -31.08 -0.60 -0.79
N PHE A 170 -31.64 -0.11 0.34
CA PHE A 170 -32.41 -0.88 1.29
C PHE A 170 -33.83 -0.31 1.45
N ASN A 171 -34.87 -1.16 1.50
CA ASN A 171 -36.25 -0.71 1.70
C ASN A 171 -36.62 -0.55 3.17
N THR A 172 -36.14 -1.43 4.02
CA THR A 172 -36.39 -1.42 5.47
C THR A 172 -35.22 -2.11 6.15
N VAL A 173 -34.54 -1.40 7.00
CA VAL A 173 -33.34 -1.92 7.70
C VAL A 173 -33.49 -1.72 9.20
N LEU A 174 -33.09 -2.73 9.94
CA LEU A 174 -32.80 -2.62 11.38
C LEU A 174 -31.30 -2.78 11.55
N PHE A 175 -30.64 -1.80 12.15
CA PHE A 175 -29.25 -1.87 12.56
C PHE A 175 -29.14 -1.87 14.08
N ASP A 176 -28.39 -2.79 14.63
CA ASP A 176 -27.84 -2.70 15.97
C ASP A 176 -26.50 -1.96 15.90
N VAL A 177 -26.36 -0.92 16.71
CA VAL A 177 -25.19 -0.04 16.70
C VAL A 177 -24.45 -0.18 18.01
N ASN A 178 -23.19 -0.58 17.93
CA ASN A 178 -22.26 -0.61 19.05
C ASN A 178 -21.21 0.47 18.87
N ALA A 179 -21.05 1.33 19.85
CA ALA A 179 -20.13 2.46 19.80
C ALA A 179 -19.14 2.41 20.97
N THR A 180 -17.86 2.44 20.63
CA THR A 180 -16.73 2.67 21.52
C THR A 180 -16.11 4.04 21.24
N PRO A 181 -15.18 4.57 22.02
CA PRO A 181 -14.59 5.88 21.74
C PRO A 181 -14.01 6.04 20.33
N LYS A 182 -13.48 4.96 19.72
CA LYS A 182 -12.79 5.00 18.42
C LYS A 182 -13.49 4.23 17.30
N GLN A 183 -14.60 3.58 17.58
CA GLN A 183 -15.23 2.64 16.64
C GLN A 183 -16.74 2.73 16.74
N ILE A 184 -17.41 2.61 15.59
CA ILE A 184 -18.86 2.39 15.49
C ILE A 184 -19.06 1.18 14.60
N THR A 185 -19.79 0.17 15.09
CA THR A 185 -20.16 -1.03 14.34
C THR A 185 -21.66 -1.05 14.13
N PHE A 186 -22.09 -1.27 12.90
CA PHE A 186 -23.47 -1.51 12.52
C PHE A 186 -23.62 -2.97 12.12
N SER A 187 -24.52 -3.68 12.75
CA SER A 187 -24.92 -5.04 12.38
C SER A 187 -26.41 -5.04 12.07
N GLY A 188 -26.77 -5.27 10.84
CA GLY A 188 -28.14 -5.08 10.39
C GLY A 188 -28.73 -6.26 9.66
N ILE A 189 -30.07 -6.31 9.70
CA ILE A 189 -30.86 -7.24 8.93
C ILE A 189 -31.80 -6.43 8.05
N TYR A 190 -31.81 -6.81 6.80
CA TYR A 190 -32.64 -6.22 5.79
C TYR A 190 -33.76 -7.18 5.38
N THR A 191 -35.00 -6.67 5.31
CA THR A 191 -36.13 -7.43 4.79
C THR A 191 -36.69 -6.69 3.58
N SER A 192 -36.76 -7.35 2.45
CA SER A 192 -37.35 -6.81 1.23
C SER A 192 -38.49 -7.64 0.74
N LEU A 193 -39.60 -6.98 0.47
CA LEU A 193 -40.69 -7.61 -0.28
C LEU A 193 -40.67 -7.27 -1.78
N ASN A 194 -39.94 -6.22 -2.25
CA ASN A 194 -39.97 -5.79 -3.67
C ASN A 194 -38.76 -4.95 -4.10
N ASN A 195 -37.54 -5.23 -3.67
CA ASN A 195 -36.39 -4.43 -4.12
C ASN A 195 -35.60 -5.14 -5.21
N LYS A 196 -35.51 -4.53 -6.38
CA LYS A 196 -34.76 -5.01 -7.54
C LYS A 196 -33.29 -5.29 -7.23
N TRP A 197 -32.68 -4.52 -6.32
CA TRP A 197 -31.27 -4.68 -5.99
C TRP A 197 -30.96 -5.99 -5.22
N ASN A 198 -31.90 -6.41 -4.36
CA ASN A 198 -31.81 -7.70 -3.65
C ASN A 198 -31.87 -8.90 -4.62
N ASP A 199 -32.51 -8.69 -5.76
CA ASP A 199 -32.60 -9.72 -6.80
C ASP A 199 -31.24 -9.94 -7.52
N VAL A 200 -30.27 -9.01 -7.42
CA VAL A 200 -28.91 -9.18 -7.96
C VAL A 200 -28.22 -10.43 -7.39
N PHE A 201 -28.41 -10.67 -6.09
CA PHE A 201 -27.76 -11.79 -5.39
C PHE A 201 -28.69 -12.99 -5.18
N LYS A 202 -29.85 -12.99 -5.83
CA LYS A 202 -30.83 -14.11 -5.70
C LYS A 202 -30.24 -15.40 -6.22
N ASN A 203 -30.30 -16.46 -5.40
CA ASN A 203 -29.75 -17.79 -5.68
C ASN A 203 -28.22 -17.78 -5.91
N LEU A 204 -27.50 -16.83 -5.29
CA LEU A 204 -26.06 -16.78 -5.23
C LEU A 204 -25.61 -16.92 -3.79
N SER A 205 -24.50 -17.61 -3.57
CA SER A 205 -23.86 -17.70 -2.27
C SER A 205 -22.77 -16.63 -2.15
N PRO A 206 -22.60 -16.01 -0.97
CA PRO A 206 -21.47 -15.12 -0.72
C PRO A 206 -20.15 -15.88 -0.88
N LYS A 207 -19.08 -15.14 -1.24
CA LYS A 207 -17.73 -15.67 -1.40
C LYS A 207 -16.72 -14.70 -0.79
N LYS A 208 -15.49 -15.18 -0.63
CA LYS A 208 -14.40 -14.37 -0.10
C LYS A 208 -14.04 -13.25 -1.09
N GLN A 209 -14.00 -12.01 -0.58
CA GLN A 209 -13.55 -10.85 -1.32
C GLN A 209 -12.02 -10.92 -1.54
N GLN A 210 -11.55 -10.69 -2.78
CA GLN A 210 -10.15 -10.82 -3.19
C GLN A 210 -9.55 -9.53 -3.79
N LEU A 211 -10.38 -8.63 -4.35
CA LEU A 211 -9.89 -7.43 -5.04
C LEU A 211 -9.14 -6.45 -4.13
N SER A 212 -9.26 -6.56 -2.81
CA SER A 212 -8.43 -5.81 -1.87
C SER A 212 -6.93 -6.11 -2.00
N GLN A 213 -6.56 -7.27 -2.55
CA GLN A 213 -5.17 -7.66 -2.80
C GLN A 213 -4.54 -6.87 -3.96
N ILE A 214 -5.34 -6.40 -4.91
CA ILE A 214 -4.87 -5.66 -6.08
C ILE A 214 -5.17 -4.15 -6.00
N ALA A 215 -6.17 -3.76 -5.21
CA ALA A 215 -6.52 -2.36 -5.01
C ALA A 215 -5.40 -1.62 -4.25
N PRO A 216 -4.94 -0.45 -4.72
CA PRO A 216 -3.98 0.38 -3.99
C PRO A 216 -4.45 0.72 -2.57
N ALA A 217 -3.51 0.88 -1.63
CA ALA A 217 -3.84 1.24 -0.24
C ALA A 217 -4.38 2.69 -0.09
N ASP A 218 -4.15 3.54 -1.08
CA ASP A 218 -4.51 4.96 -1.14
C ASP A 218 -5.64 5.24 -2.15
N ILE A 219 -6.58 4.31 -2.29
CA ILE A 219 -7.78 4.48 -3.12
C ILE A 219 -8.65 5.66 -2.68
N GLU A 220 -9.38 6.22 -3.63
CA GLU A 220 -10.45 7.20 -3.39
C GLU A 220 -11.81 6.51 -3.25
N ASN A 221 -12.07 5.44 -4.00
CA ASN A 221 -13.29 4.65 -3.91
C ASN A 221 -13.01 3.19 -4.22
N PHE A 222 -13.75 2.29 -3.57
CA PHE A 222 -13.69 0.85 -3.81
C PHE A 222 -15.07 0.26 -3.62
N GLU A 223 -15.51 -0.50 -4.62
CA GLU A 223 -16.69 -1.35 -4.48
C GLU A 223 -16.51 -2.65 -5.26
N SER A 224 -17.00 -3.74 -4.72
CA SER A 224 -16.95 -5.04 -5.37
C SER A 224 -18.22 -5.85 -5.18
N TYR A 225 -18.58 -6.62 -6.23
CA TYR A 225 -19.65 -7.60 -6.28
C TYR A 225 -19.03 -8.97 -6.35
N VAL A 226 -19.40 -9.84 -5.41
CA VAL A 226 -18.86 -11.18 -5.30
C VAL A 226 -20.01 -12.17 -5.55
N TYR A 227 -19.79 -13.16 -6.41
CA TYR A 227 -20.82 -14.09 -6.85
C TYR A 227 -20.27 -15.52 -7.00
N SER A 228 -21.12 -16.50 -6.72
CA SER A 228 -20.76 -17.91 -6.85
C SER A 228 -20.94 -18.47 -8.26
N ASP A 229 -21.76 -17.83 -9.10
CA ASP A 229 -22.13 -18.25 -10.45
C ASP A 229 -22.44 -17.03 -11.32
N PHE A 230 -21.66 -16.87 -12.41
CA PHE A 230 -21.83 -15.72 -13.30
C PHE A 230 -23.14 -15.79 -14.12
N ASP A 231 -23.54 -16.96 -14.57
CA ASP A 231 -24.78 -17.08 -15.35
C ASP A 231 -26.02 -16.67 -14.53
N GLN A 232 -26.05 -17.07 -13.26
CA GLN A 232 -27.11 -16.62 -12.35
C GLN A 232 -27.01 -15.13 -12.05
N PHE A 233 -25.79 -14.60 -11.82
CA PHE A 233 -25.55 -13.18 -11.59
C PHE A 233 -25.99 -12.34 -12.80
N SER A 234 -25.63 -12.74 -14.02
CA SER A 234 -26.02 -12.06 -15.26
C SER A 234 -27.53 -12.06 -15.49
N LYS A 235 -28.21 -13.19 -15.22
CA LYS A 235 -29.68 -13.28 -15.26
C LYS A 235 -30.33 -12.32 -14.26
N ASN A 236 -29.77 -12.21 -13.10
CA ASN A 236 -30.26 -11.30 -12.05
C ASN A 236 -30.05 -9.84 -12.47
N LEU A 237 -28.89 -9.47 -13.01
CA LEU A 237 -28.61 -8.13 -13.53
C LEU A 237 -29.59 -7.75 -14.67
N LYS A 238 -29.89 -8.67 -15.58
CA LYS A 238 -30.87 -8.44 -16.66
C LYS A 238 -32.30 -8.18 -16.17
N ARG A 239 -32.64 -8.64 -14.96
CA ARG A 239 -33.93 -8.29 -14.33
C ARG A 239 -33.96 -6.84 -13.84
N LEU A 240 -32.81 -6.30 -13.44
CA LEU A 240 -32.68 -4.88 -13.10
C LEU A 240 -32.74 -4.03 -14.34
N ASP A 241 -31.99 -4.42 -15.36
CA ASP A 241 -31.90 -3.75 -16.65
C ASP A 241 -32.04 -4.73 -17.81
N SER A 242 -33.20 -4.77 -18.43
CA SER A 242 -33.47 -5.62 -19.58
C SER A 242 -32.63 -5.25 -20.81
N THR A 243 -31.99 -4.07 -20.85
CA THR A 243 -31.11 -3.64 -21.92
C THR A 243 -29.69 -4.17 -21.82
N LEU A 244 -29.31 -4.78 -20.66
CA LEU A 244 -27.99 -5.41 -20.47
C LEU A 244 -27.82 -6.60 -21.41
N THR A 245 -26.88 -6.49 -22.32
CA THR A 245 -26.47 -7.56 -23.23
C THR A 245 -25.00 -7.85 -23.01
N PHE A 246 -24.67 -9.15 -22.80
CA PHE A 246 -23.29 -9.59 -22.69
C PHE A 246 -22.84 -10.12 -24.06
N SER A 247 -21.73 -9.59 -24.59
CA SER A 247 -21.08 -10.15 -25.77
C SER A 247 -20.51 -11.53 -25.43
N ASN A 248 -20.27 -12.37 -26.46
CA ASN A 248 -19.63 -13.67 -26.22
C ASN A 248 -18.25 -13.54 -25.54
N VAL A 249 -17.49 -12.51 -25.88
CA VAL A 249 -16.18 -12.24 -25.25
C VAL A 249 -16.34 -11.91 -23.78
N SER A 250 -17.24 -10.98 -23.46
CA SER A 250 -17.51 -10.60 -22.06
C SER A 250 -18.02 -11.79 -21.26
N LYS A 251 -18.91 -12.58 -21.84
CA LYS A 251 -19.47 -13.77 -21.20
C LYS A 251 -18.37 -14.77 -20.87
N ASN A 252 -17.50 -15.10 -21.83
CA ASN A 252 -16.40 -16.05 -21.62
C ASN A 252 -15.39 -15.57 -20.54
N ILE A 253 -15.12 -14.27 -20.46
CA ILE A 253 -14.27 -13.71 -19.41
C ILE A 253 -14.97 -13.85 -18.05
N LEU A 254 -16.22 -13.42 -17.97
CA LEU A 254 -16.96 -13.32 -16.71
C LEU A 254 -17.36 -14.69 -16.13
N GLU A 255 -17.58 -15.70 -16.97
CA GLU A 255 -17.82 -17.09 -16.54
C GLU A 255 -16.62 -17.70 -15.79
N SER A 256 -15.40 -17.19 -16.04
CA SER A 256 -14.18 -17.60 -15.34
C SER A 256 -13.87 -16.75 -14.12
N THR A 257 -14.77 -15.85 -13.69
CA THR A 257 -14.56 -14.93 -12.56
C THR A 257 -15.58 -15.15 -11.44
N GLN A 258 -15.22 -14.75 -10.23
CA GLN A 258 -16.10 -14.76 -9.05
C GLN A 258 -16.28 -13.39 -8.41
N GLU A 259 -15.51 -12.39 -8.85
CA GLU A 259 -15.60 -11.05 -8.30
C GLU A 259 -15.36 -10.03 -9.40
N ILE A 260 -16.14 -8.95 -9.36
CA ILE A 260 -15.96 -7.77 -10.18
C ILE A 260 -16.03 -6.53 -9.30
N GLY A 261 -15.11 -5.60 -9.46
CA GLY A 261 -15.08 -4.39 -8.67
C GLY A 261 -14.59 -3.17 -9.43
N ARG A 262 -14.93 -2.01 -8.89
CA ARG A 262 -14.47 -0.70 -9.31
C ARG A 262 -13.49 -0.16 -8.29
N ILE A 263 -12.36 0.29 -8.76
CA ILE A 263 -11.29 0.91 -7.99
C ILE A 263 -11.04 2.30 -8.56
N GLU A 264 -11.14 3.33 -7.74
CA GLU A 264 -10.84 4.71 -8.12
C GLU A 264 -9.62 5.20 -7.34
N THR A 265 -8.72 5.84 -8.05
CA THR A 265 -7.58 6.57 -7.51
C THR A 265 -7.57 7.99 -8.06
N SER A 266 -6.70 8.85 -7.60
CA SER A 266 -6.51 10.20 -8.16
C SER A 266 -6.14 10.21 -9.65
N ASN A 267 -5.74 9.06 -10.22
CA ASN A 267 -5.33 8.90 -11.62
C ASN A 267 -6.44 8.34 -12.53
N GLY A 268 -7.62 8.02 -11.99
CA GLY A 268 -8.78 7.54 -12.74
C GLY A 268 -9.40 6.27 -12.19
N THR A 269 -10.24 5.64 -13.05
CA THR A 269 -11.04 4.47 -12.70
C THR A 269 -10.50 3.20 -13.34
N THR A 270 -10.54 2.11 -12.57
CA THR A 270 -10.20 0.75 -12.99
C THR A 270 -11.35 -0.18 -12.67
N VAL A 271 -11.68 -1.08 -13.59
CA VAL A 271 -12.49 -2.27 -13.31
C VAL A 271 -11.56 -3.45 -13.14
N ALA A 272 -11.65 -4.13 -12.00
CA ALA A 272 -10.86 -5.30 -11.68
C ALA A 272 -11.76 -6.53 -11.57
N LEU A 273 -11.29 -7.67 -12.08
CA LEU A 273 -11.96 -8.96 -11.97
C LEU A 273 -11.03 -9.95 -11.28
N HIS A 274 -11.55 -10.75 -10.37
CA HIS A 274 -10.84 -11.90 -9.81
C HIS A 274 -11.25 -13.17 -10.56
N SER A 275 -10.28 -13.81 -11.21
CA SER A 275 -10.49 -15.04 -11.98
C SER A 275 -10.30 -16.27 -11.12
N ILE A 276 -11.18 -17.25 -11.29
CA ILE A 276 -11.04 -18.60 -10.71
C ILE A 276 -10.40 -19.59 -11.69
N ASP A 277 -10.27 -19.20 -12.97
CA ASP A 277 -9.51 -19.90 -14.00
C ASP A 277 -8.84 -18.87 -14.93
N ILE A 278 -7.64 -18.47 -14.57
CA ILE A 278 -6.88 -17.46 -15.31
C ILE A 278 -6.53 -17.92 -16.74
N ASN A 279 -6.43 -19.22 -16.99
CA ASN A 279 -6.16 -19.73 -18.34
C ASN A 279 -7.39 -19.61 -19.24
N ALA A 280 -8.58 -19.86 -18.72
CA ALA A 280 -9.82 -19.60 -19.42
C ALA A 280 -9.99 -18.11 -19.73
N SER A 281 -9.70 -17.23 -18.74
CA SER A 281 -9.71 -15.78 -18.93
C SER A 281 -8.71 -15.32 -20.01
N ARG A 282 -7.49 -15.85 -20.01
CA ARG A 282 -6.47 -15.56 -21.05
C ARG A 282 -6.92 -16.02 -22.44
N THR A 283 -7.57 -17.18 -22.52
CA THR A 283 -8.11 -17.70 -23.77
C THR A 283 -9.21 -16.79 -24.31
N ALA A 284 -10.09 -16.30 -23.46
CA ALA A 284 -11.16 -15.38 -23.85
C ALA A 284 -10.61 -14.02 -24.36
N LEU A 285 -9.40 -13.63 -23.93
CA LEU A 285 -8.73 -12.40 -24.32
C LEU A 285 -7.79 -12.54 -25.54
N LEU A 286 -7.73 -13.71 -26.21
CA LEU A 286 -6.81 -13.94 -27.35
C LEU A 286 -7.02 -12.94 -28.50
N GLY A 287 -8.22 -12.40 -28.69
CA GLY A 287 -8.52 -11.37 -29.70
C GLY A 287 -8.03 -9.96 -29.36
N PHE A 288 -7.50 -9.74 -28.13
CA PHE A 288 -7.12 -8.41 -27.61
C PHE A 288 -5.66 -8.35 -27.18
N GLN A 289 -4.76 -8.97 -27.95
CA GLN A 289 -3.35 -9.11 -27.58
C GLN A 289 -2.41 -8.06 -28.19
N GLU A 290 -2.94 -6.94 -28.69
CA GLU A 290 -2.10 -5.82 -29.10
C GLU A 290 -1.39 -5.24 -27.89
N ARG A 291 -0.07 -5.49 -27.79
CA ARG A 291 0.74 -5.02 -26.67
C ARG A 291 1.09 -3.55 -26.86
N LEU A 292 0.66 -2.72 -25.90
CA LEU A 292 1.08 -1.33 -25.82
C LEU A 292 2.52 -1.23 -25.29
N GLN A 293 2.79 -1.91 -24.19
CA GLN A 293 4.13 -1.92 -23.56
C GLN A 293 4.23 -3.05 -22.53
N THR A 294 5.41 -3.20 -21.98
CA THR A 294 5.67 -4.06 -20.81
C THR A 294 6.18 -3.17 -19.68
N PHE A 295 5.57 -3.28 -18.50
CA PHE A 295 5.96 -2.53 -17.31
C PHE A 295 6.26 -3.49 -16.16
N ARG A 296 7.48 -3.45 -15.59
CA ARG A 296 7.93 -4.37 -14.54
C ARG A 296 7.66 -5.85 -14.88
N SER A 297 8.04 -6.26 -16.08
CA SER A 297 7.79 -7.60 -16.63
C SER A 297 6.31 -7.97 -16.84
N VAL A 298 5.38 -7.09 -16.54
CA VAL A 298 3.93 -7.28 -16.75
C VAL A 298 3.52 -6.62 -18.06
N PRO A 299 2.95 -7.37 -19.04
CA PRO A 299 2.52 -6.80 -20.31
C PRO A 299 1.21 -6.02 -20.13
N ILE A 300 1.11 -4.85 -20.78
CA ILE A 300 -0.09 -4.03 -20.87
C ILE A 300 -0.59 -4.07 -22.31
N TYR A 301 -1.86 -4.39 -22.48
CA TYR A 301 -2.52 -4.58 -23.76
C TYR A 301 -3.53 -3.48 -24.03
N LYS A 302 -3.75 -3.18 -25.32
CA LYS A 302 -4.73 -2.20 -25.80
C LYS A 302 -6.14 -2.81 -25.76
N VAL A 303 -7.11 -1.98 -25.42
CA VAL A 303 -8.53 -2.26 -25.60
C VAL A 303 -9.06 -1.32 -26.69
N GLU A 304 -9.40 -1.86 -27.86
CA GLU A 304 -9.86 -1.06 -28.99
C GLU A 304 -11.35 -0.73 -28.93
N ASN A 305 -12.12 -1.55 -28.24
CA ASN A 305 -13.58 -1.41 -28.17
C ASN A 305 -14.06 -1.39 -26.71
N ASP A 306 -14.19 -0.20 -26.17
CA ASP A 306 -14.70 0.04 -24.81
C ASP A 306 -16.15 -0.43 -24.61
N SER A 307 -16.95 -0.51 -25.69
CA SER A 307 -18.35 -0.91 -25.65
C SER A 307 -18.56 -2.32 -25.10
N VAL A 308 -17.56 -3.22 -25.21
CA VAL A 308 -17.62 -4.57 -24.66
C VAL A 308 -17.82 -4.58 -23.15
N PHE A 309 -17.22 -3.61 -22.46
CA PHE A 309 -17.29 -3.51 -21.00
C PHE A 309 -18.34 -2.48 -20.54
N ASN A 310 -18.44 -1.33 -21.21
CA ASN A 310 -19.38 -0.27 -20.85
C ASN A 310 -20.84 -0.69 -20.95
N GLN A 311 -21.19 -1.46 -21.98
CA GLN A 311 -22.56 -1.97 -22.16
C GLN A 311 -22.98 -3.02 -21.11
N ASN A 312 -22.00 -3.73 -20.54
CA ASN A 312 -22.27 -4.83 -19.61
C ASN A 312 -22.52 -4.38 -18.17
N PHE A 313 -21.92 -3.25 -17.77
CA PHE A 313 -21.95 -2.75 -16.40
C PHE A 313 -22.44 -1.31 -16.25
N GLY A 314 -22.96 -0.72 -17.33
CA GLY A 314 -23.36 0.69 -17.37
C GLY A 314 -24.40 1.13 -16.34
N LYS A 315 -25.16 0.20 -15.74
CA LYS A 315 -26.03 0.50 -14.59
C LYS A 315 -25.36 0.36 -13.24
N LEU A 316 -24.32 -0.48 -13.14
CA LEU A 316 -23.53 -0.57 -11.93
C LEU A 316 -22.54 0.60 -11.87
N TRP A 317 -21.97 0.97 -13.04
CA TRP A 317 -20.96 2.02 -13.16
C TRP A 317 -21.16 2.82 -14.45
N PRO A 318 -21.74 4.02 -14.37
CA PRO A 318 -21.90 4.88 -15.51
C PRO A 318 -20.54 5.35 -16.05
N GLU A 319 -20.41 5.45 -17.38
CA GLU A 319 -19.32 6.11 -18.11
C GLU A 319 -17.89 5.60 -17.85
N LEU A 320 -17.69 4.28 -17.96
CA LEU A 320 -16.35 3.69 -17.98
C LEU A 320 -15.69 3.91 -19.35
N ASN A 321 -14.47 4.45 -19.38
CA ASN A 321 -13.70 4.68 -20.60
C ASN A 321 -12.41 3.85 -20.59
N ILE A 322 -12.54 2.54 -20.73
CA ILE A 322 -11.42 1.61 -20.69
C ILE A 322 -10.60 1.69 -21.97
N SER A 323 -9.28 1.92 -21.86
CA SER A 323 -8.35 2.00 -22.99
C SER A 323 -7.32 0.88 -23.03
N ASN A 324 -7.08 0.21 -21.88
CA ASN A 324 -6.05 -0.82 -21.77
C ASN A 324 -6.38 -1.84 -20.67
N TYR A 325 -5.72 -3.00 -20.74
CA TYR A 325 -5.84 -4.01 -19.69
C TYR A 325 -4.50 -4.69 -19.41
N THR A 326 -4.41 -5.31 -18.26
CA THR A 326 -3.32 -6.22 -17.89
C THR A 326 -3.84 -7.40 -17.06
N ILE A 327 -3.00 -8.42 -16.92
CA ILE A 327 -3.25 -9.58 -16.05
C ILE A 327 -2.11 -9.69 -15.06
N ILE A 328 -2.45 -9.68 -13.77
CA ILE A 328 -1.50 -9.84 -12.66
C ILE A 328 -2.02 -10.96 -11.78
N ASP A 329 -1.24 -12.02 -11.59
CA ASP A 329 -1.65 -13.22 -10.88
C ASP A 329 -3.01 -13.73 -11.41
N ASP A 330 -4.04 -13.78 -10.57
CA ASP A 330 -5.40 -14.18 -10.94
C ASP A 330 -6.35 -12.99 -11.17
N PHE A 331 -5.80 -11.76 -11.33
CA PHE A 331 -6.57 -10.56 -11.53
C PHE A 331 -6.49 -10.02 -12.96
N LEU A 332 -7.64 -9.67 -13.52
CA LEU A 332 -7.76 -8.93 -14.79
C LEU A 332 -8.04 -7.47 -14.44
N ILE A 333 -7.23 -6.57 -14.95
CA ILE A 333 -7.27 -5.14 -14.61
C ILE A 333 -7.53 -4.34 -15.88
N PHE A 334 -8.65 -3.65 -15.94
CA PHE A 334 -9.10 -2.83 -17.08
C PHE A 334 -9.11 -1.37 -16.65
N SER A 335 -8.29 -0.52 -17.25
CA SER A 335 -8.08 0.86 -16.79
C SER A 335 -8.35 1.88 -17.89
N GLU A 336 -8.72 3.09 -17.47
CA GLU A 336 -8.95 4.24 -18.36
C GLU A 336 -7.66 4.71 -19.04
N ASN A 337 -6.53 4.57 -18.38
CA ASN A 337 -5.24 4.99 -18.93
C ASN A 337 -4.08 4.09 -18.44
N VAL A 338 -2.98 4.14 -19.20
CA VAL A 338 -1.80 3.29 -18.95
C VAL A 338 -1.11 3.64 -17.63
N ASN A 339 -1.11 4.92 -17.23
CA ASN A 339 -0.46 5.35 -15.98
C ASN A 339 -1.15 4.73 -14.76
N LEU A 340 -2.47 4.65 -14.78
CA LEU A 340 -3.25 3.99 -13.73
C LEU A 340 -2.94 2.49 -13.65
N THR A 341 -2.84 1.81 -14.80
CA THR A 341 -2.42 0.39 -14.84
C THR A 341 -1.02 0.21 -14.27
N GLN A 342 -0.07 1.09 -14.62
CA GLN A 342 1.28 1.06 -14.04
C GLN A 342 1.28 1.29 -12.54
N GLU A 343 0.44 2.19 -12.05
CA GLU A 343 0.26 2.44 -10.62
C GLU A 343 -0.19 1.17 -9.90
N ILE A 344 -1.24 0.51 -10.39
CA ILE A 344 -1.76 -0.72 -9.79
C ILE A 344 -0.69 -1.83 -9.79
N ILE A 345 0.00 -2.03 -10.93
CA ILE A 345 1.13 -2.96 -11.02
C ILE A 345 2.18 -2.63 -9.95
N SER A 346 2.57 -1.36 -9.85
CA SER A 346 3.56 -0.89 -8.89
C SER A 346 3.15 -1.15 -7.44
N LYS A 347 1.92 -0.76 -7.09
CA LYS A 347 1.39 -0.92 -5.72
C LYS A 347 1.27 -2.39 -5.33
N HIS A 348 0.80 -3.24 -6.24
CA HIS A 348 0.68 -4.68 -5.99
C HIS A 348 2.05 -5.34 -5.78
N ILE A 349 3.01 -5.12 -6.68
CA ILE A 349 4.36 -5.69 -6.58
C ILE A 349 5.08 -5.22 -5.29
N ASN A 350 4.91 -3.95 -4.93
CA ASN A 350 5.49 -3.36 -3.72
C ASN A 350 4.71 -3.70 -2.43
N LYS A 351 3.70 -4.60 -2.49
CA LYS A 351 2.84 -4.97 -1.37
C LYS A 351 2.20 -3.76 -0.67
N ASN A 352 1.79 -2.78 -1.46
CA ASN A 352 1.11 -1.55 -1.01
C ASN A 352 -0.35 -1.55 -1.48
N SER A 353 -1.03 -2.69 -1.27
CA SER A 353 -2.45 -2.90 -1.53
C SER A 353 -3.30 -2.65 -0.27
N LEU A 354 -4.61 -2.55 -0.43
CA LEU A 354 -5.57 -2.47 0.68
C LEU A 354 -5.39 -3.62 1.66
N ASP A 355 -5.26 -4.84 1.17
CA ASP A 355 -5.06 -6.03 1.99
C ASP A 355 -3.78 -5.96 2.83
N SER A 356 -2.75 -5.23 2.40
CA SER A 356 -1.52 -4.99 3.14
C SER A 356 -1.63 -3.84 4.16
N ASN A 357 -2.70 -3.04 4.11
CA ASN A 357 -2.92 -1.89 4.98
C ASN A 357 -3.46 -2.34 6.35
N LYS A 358 -2.69 -2.12 7.42
CA LYS A 358 -3.08 -2.52 8.78
C LYS A 358 -4.42 -1.92 9.23
N GLY A 359 -4.71 -0.67 8.84
CA GLY A 359 -6.00 -0.04 9.15
C GLY A 359 -7.15 -0.79 8.50
N PHE A 360 -7.03 -1.13 7.23
CA PHE A 360 -8.02 -1.94 6.53
C PHE A 360 -8.16 -3.34 7.14
N GLN A 361 -7.03 -4.01 7.42
CA GLN A 361 -7.03 -5.34 8.06
C GLN A 361 -7.76 -5.32 9.41
N ASN A 362 -7.50 -4.34 10.26
CA ASN A 362 -8.17 -4.21 11.56
C ASN A 362 -9.68 -4.02 11.39
N THR A 363 -10.10 -3.15 10.47
CA THR A 363 -11.52 -2.95 10.16
C THR A 363 -12.16 -4.23 9.64
N GLN A 364 -11.48 -4.95 8.73
CA GLN A 364 -11.98 -6.19 8.12
C GLN A 364 -12.12 -7.35 9.13
N GLN A 365 -11.25 -7.44 10.15
CA GLN A 365 -11.28 -8.53 11.15
C GLN A 365 -12.61 -8.66 11.91
N ASN A 366 -13.39 -7.59 12.02
CA ASN A 366 -14.67 -7.57 12.71
C ASN A 366 -15.87 -7.70 11.76
N LEU A 367 -15.62 -7.97 10.49
CA LEU A 367 -16.61 -8.12 9.44
C LEU A 367 -16.63 -9.56 8.90
N SER A 368 -17.56 -9.85 7.99
CA SER A 368 -17.66 -11.19 7.38
C SER A 368 -16.50 -11.42 6.40
N ASP A 369 -15.94 -12.63 6.38
CA ASP A 369 -14.95 -13.05 5.40
C ASP A 369 -15.57 -13.30 4.02
N GLU A 370 -16.82 -13.80 3.98
CA GLU A 370 -17.57 -14.03 2.75
C GLU A 370 -18.66 -12.98 2.59
N VAL A 371 -18.73 -12.37 1.41
CA VAL A 371 -19.62 -11.26 1.10
C VAL A 371 -20.27 -11.44 -0.27
N SER A 372 -21.39 -10.78 -0.48
CA SER A 372 -22.02 -10.61 -1.79
C SER A 372 -21.64 -9.24 -2.40
N PHE A 373 -21.43 -8.22 -1.53
CA PHE A 373 -21.02 -6.89 -1.91
C PHE A 373 -20.18 -6.26 -0.80
N GLN A 374 -19.15 -5.51 -1.18
CA GLN A 374 -18.35 -4.70 -0.25
C GLN A 374 -18.06 -3.33 -0.85
N LYS A 375 -18.17 -2.31 -0.03
CA LYS A 375 -17.82 -0.92 -0.38
C LYS A 375 -17.01 -0.29 0.74
N ILE A 376 -15.99 0.49 0.36
CA ILE A 376 -15.27 1.37 1.27
C ILE A 376 -15.84 2.77 1.09
N LEU A 377 -16.30 3.37 2.18
CA LEU A 377 -16.85 4.72 2.14
C LEU A 377 -15.74 5.76 2.14
N THR A 378 -15.81 6.69 1.20
CA THR A 378 -14.96 7.89 1.24
C THR A 378 -15.31 8.74 2.46
N PRO A 379 -14.41 9.60 2.95
CA PRO A 379 -14.74 10.54 4.03
C PRO A 379 -15.99 11.37 3.73
N LYS A 380 -16.20 11.79 2.48
CA LYS A 380 -17.40 12.50 2.05
C LYS A 380 -18.66 11.64 2.19
N ASN A 381 -18.65 10.42 1.61
CA ASN A 381 -19.80 9.53 1.67
C ASN A 381 -20.14 9.15 3.11
N LEU A 382 -19.12 8.94 3.95
CA LEU A 382 -19.31 8.67 5.38
C LEU A 382 -19.96 9.86 6.09
N ALA A 383 -19.51 11.08 5.83
CA ALA A 383 -20.13 12.29 6.39
C ALA A 383 -21.59 12.42 5.94
N ASP A 384 -21.86 12.22 4.65
CA ASP A 384 -23.22 12.30 4.08
C ASP A 384 -24.14 11.26 4.72
N VAL A 385 -23.71 10.00 4.85
CA VAL A 385 -24.49 8.94 5.53
C VAL A 385 -24.80 9.29 6.97
N LEU A 386 -23.80 9.72 7.74
CA LEU A 386 -23.99 10.06 9.16
C LEU A 386 -24.88 11.30 9.36
N ASN A 387 -24.73 12.31 8.49
CA ASN A 387 -25.56 13.50 8.52
C ASN A 387 -27.04 13.18 8.23
N HIS A 388 -27.30 12.30 7.25
CA HIS A 388 -28.65 11.86 6.93
C HIS A 388 -29.27 10.97 8.01
N LEU A 389 -28.48 10.09 8.64
CA LEU A 389 -28.99 9.18 9.66
C LEU A 389 -29.29 9.89 10.99
N PHE A 390 -28.48 10.88 11.37
CA PHE A 390 -28.49 11.45 12.72
C PHE A 390 -28.77 12.97 12.78
N GLY A 391 -29.07 13.60 11.62
CA GLY A 391 -29.25 15.05 11.57
C GLY A 391 -28.01 15.78 12.06
N ALA A 392 -26.81 15.39 11.53
CA ALA A 392 -25.56 15.89 12.06
C ALA A 392 -24.96 17.02 11.20
N SER A 393 -23.94 17.70 11.73
CA SER A 393 -23.11 18.67 11.01
C SER A 393 -21.67 18.16 10.92
N ILE A 394 -21.50 16.88 10.52
CA ILE A 394 -20.21 16.23 10.38
C ILE A 394 -19.59 16.68 9.06
N SER A 395 -18.40 17.25 9.11
CA SER A 395 -17.64 17.68 7.95
C SER A 395 -16.77 16.54 7.37
N ILE A 396 -16.28 16.71 6.15
CA ILE A 396 -15.32 15.78 5.55
C ILE A 396 -14.04 15.65 6.41
N ALA A 397 -13.57 16.77 7.00
CA ALA A 397 -12.41 16.77 7.88
C ALA A 397 -12.61 15.91 9.14
N ASP A 398 -13.85 15.82 9.65
CA ASP A 398 -14.18 14.99 10.80
C ASP A 398 -14.13 13.48 10.48
N THR A 399 -14.37 13.13 9.23
CA THR A 399 -14.38 11.73 8.75
C THR A 399 -13.05 11.25 8.16
N GLU A 400 -12.09 12.15 7.89
CA GLU A 400 -10.75 11.77 7.41
C GLU A 400 -10.04 10.71 8.28
N PRO A 401 -10.11 10.77 9.63
CA PRO A 401 -9.51 9.72 10.46
C PRO A 401 -10.19 8.34 10.31
N TYR A 402 -11.33 8.27 9.62
CA TYR A 402 -12.16 7.07 9.45
C TYR A 402 -12.23 6.58 7.99
N LYS A 403 -11.28 6.95 7.15
CA LYS A 403 -11.28 6.72 5.70
C LYS A 403 -11.36 5.26 5.23
N ASN A 404 -11.20 4.28 6.13
CA ASN A 404 -11.38 2.87 5.81
C ASN A 404 -12.72 2.32 6.36
N ALA A 405 -13.75 3.14 6.44
CA ALA A 405 -15.09 2.67 6.79
C ALA A 405 -15.59 1.69 5.73
N ILE A 406 -15.98 0.47 6.16
CA ILE A 406 -16.39 -0.62 5.27
C ILE A 406 -17.87 -0.89 5.47
N VAL A 407 -18.59 -1.06 4.35
CA VAL A 407 -19.97 -1.58 4.33
C VAL A 407 -19.98 -2.89 3.56
N GLN A 408 -20.61 -3.92 4.13
CA GLN A 408 -20.78 -5.24 3.53
C GLN A 408 -22.24 -5.63 3.44
N VAL A 409 -22.58 -6.29 2.36
CA VAL A 409 -23.85 -7.00 2.19
C VAL A 409 -23.57 -8.50 2.05
N VAL A 410 -24.19 -9.30 2.91
CA VAL A 410 -24.08 -10.75 2.90
C VAL A 410 -25.47 -11.32 2.68
N LYS A 411 -25.68 -11.92 1.51
CA LYS A 411 -26.94 -12.57 1.16
C LYS A 411 -26.87 -14.04 1.55
N ASP A 412 -27.67 -14.43 2.54
CA ASP A 412 -27.79 -15.81 2.97
C ASP A 412 -29.25 -16.23 2.83
N ASP A 413 -29.52 -17.18 1.92
CA ASP A 413 -30.85 -17.66 1.54
C ASP A 413 -31.90 -16.54 1.40
N GLU A 414 -32.83 -16.41 2.36
CA GLU A 414 -33.87 -15.39 2.34
C GLU A 414 -33.53 -14.14 3.14
N VAL A 415 -32.41 -14.14 3.89
CA VAL A 415 -31.98 -13.06 4.75
C VAL A 415 -30.82 -12.30 4.11
N VAL A 416 -30.84 -10.98 4.24
CA VAL A 416 -29.71 -10.13 3.85
C VAL A 416 -29.19 -9.47 5.11
N HIS A 417 -27.92 -9.72 5.40
CA HIS A 417 -27.20 -9.04 6.46
C HIS A 417 -26.45 -7.84 5.86
N VAL A 418 -26.50 -6.71 6.56
CA VAL A 418 -25.76 -5.50 6.22
C VAL A 418 -24.91 -5.14 7.41
N ASN A 419 -23.61 -5.21 7.24
CA ASN A 419 -22.66 -4.88 8.27
C ASN A 419 -21.86 -3.65 7.85
N ALA A 420 -21.56 -2.76 8.80
CA ALA A 420 -20.63 -1.67 8.56
C ALA A 420 -19.73 -1.46 9.77
N GLN A 421 -18.49 -1.11 9.49
CA GLN A 421 -17.52 -0.78 10.52
C GLN A 421 -16.85 0.54 10.18
N ILE A 422 -16.89 1.44 11.14
CA ILE A 422 -16.24 2.75 11.12
C ILE A 422 -15.23 2.74 12.25
N GLU A 423 -13.95 2.78 11.94
CA GLU A 423 -12.89 2.78 12.94
C GLU A 423 -11.96 3.95 12.73
N GLN A 424 -11.65 4.66 13.82
CA GLN A 424 -10.67 5.74 13.81
C GLN A 424 -9.27 5.17 13.67
N HIS A 425 -8.64 5.44 12.56
CA HIS A 425 -7.23 5.14 12.36
C HIS A 425 -6.40 6.33 12.84
N GLN A 426 -5.61 6.13 13.88
CA GLN A 426 -4.51 7.05 14.10
C GLN A 426 -3.59 6.93 12.88
N PRO A 427 -3.11 8.05 12.31
CA PRO A 427 -2.01 7.99 11.37
C PRO A 427 -0.91 7.23 12.12
N SER A 428 -0.73 5.95 11.79
CA SER A 428 0.43 5.27 12.31
C SER A 428 1.61 6.06 11.76
N GLU A 429 2.58 6.44 12.60
CA GLU A 429 3.88 6.98 12.17
C GLU A 429 4.56 6.06 11.14
N HIS A 430 3.92 4.95 10.80
CA HIS A 430 4.38 3.90 9.91
C HIS A 430 3.76 3.91 8.50
N GLN A 431 2.90 4.89 8.15
CA GLN A 431 2.11 4.80 6.91
C GLN A 431 2.83 5.19 5.62
N LYS A 432 4.09 5.61 5.62
CA LYS A 432 4.88 5.77 4.39
C LYS A 432 6.33 5.43 4.64
N LYS A 433 6.64 4.14 4.79
CA LYS A 433 8.04 3.73 4.94
C LYS A 433 8.80 3.78 3.63
N ILE A 434 8.14 3.57 2.50
CA ILE A 434 8.73 3.61 1.16
C ILE A 434 7.71 4.13 0.15
N ASN A 435 8.11 5.16 -0.59
CA ASN A 435 7.35 5.69 -1.73
C ASN A 435 8.18 5.61 -3.00
N GLU A 436 7.57 5.22 -4.11
CA GLU A 436 8.13 5.44 -5.44
C GLU A 436 7.96 6.92 -5.81
N ILE A 437 9.08 7.58 -6.13
CA ILE A 437 9.07 9.00 -6.52
C ILE A 437 8.81 9.13 -8.00
N PHE A 438 9.55 8.36 -8.81
CA PHE A 438 9.37 8.30 -10.26
C PHE A 438 9.95 7.01 -10.85
N SER A 439 9.47 6.67 -12.04
CA SER A 439 10.06 5.71 -12.96
C SER A 439 10.22 6.35 -14.33
N ILE A 440 11.40 6.20 -14.96
CA ILE A 440 11.67 6.75 -16.31
C ILE A 440 12.30 5.71 -17.20
N THR A 441 11.98 5.76 -18.49
CA THR A 441 12.55 4.90 -19.53
C THR A 441 13.62 5.67 -20.30
N LEU A 442 14.78 5.05 -20.53
CA LEU A 442 15.86 5.57 -21.36
C LEU A 442 15.70 5.13 -22.83
N ASP A 443 16.50 5.71 -23.72
CA ASP A 443 16.42 5.43 -25.16
C ASP A 443 16.85 4.01 -25.52
N ALA A 444 17.76 3.41 -24.71
CA ALA A 444 18.25 2.04 -24.89
C ALA A 444 18.46 1.35 -23.55
N ALA A 445 18.79 0.05 -23.56
CA ALA A 445 18.98 -0.74 -22.35
C ALA A 445 20.09 -0.16 -21.45
N ILE A 446 19.86 -0.17 -20.15
CA ILE A 446 20.77 0.40 -19.15
C ILE A 446 22.00 -0.50 -19.00
N LEU A 447 23.17 0.08 -19.17
CA LEU A 447 24.46 -0.54 -18.99
C LEU A 447 25.07 -0.16 -17.62
N GLY A 448 25.45 -1.17 -16.82
CA GLY A 448 26.11 -0.93 -15.54
C GLY A 448 25.17 -0.48 -14.41
N ASP A 449 25.77 0.11 -13.38
CA ASP A 449 25.08 0.51 -12.16
C ASP A 449 24.65 1.98 -12.23
N LEU A 450 23.47 2.31 -11.67
CA LEU A 450 23.05 3.67 -11.47
C LEU A 450 23.82 4.28 -10.30
N GLN A 451 24.07 5.59 -10.33
CA GLN A 451 24.84 6.23 -9.29
C GLN A 451 24.33 7.65 -9.00
N PHE A 452 24.22 8.02 -7.72
CA PHE A 452 24.00 9.38 -7.27
C PHE A 452 25.29 10.22 -7.39
N VAL A 453 25.18 11.41 -7.92
CA VAL A 453 26.27 12.42 -8.00
C VAL A 453 25.81 13.75 -7.41
N LYS A 454 26.66 14.40 -6.63
CA LYS A 454 26.34 15.68 -5.99
C LYS A 454 26.23 16.81 -7.03
N SER A 455 25.17 17.58 -6.95
CA SER A 455 25.03 18.85 -7.65
C SER A 455 25.54 19.98 -6.76
N HIS A 456 26.59 20.67 -7.18
CA HIS A 456 27.13 21.78 -6.40
C HIS A 456 26.24 23.03 -6.41
N GLN A 457 25.29 23.14 -7.32
CA GLN A 457 24.34 24.27 -7.37
C GLN A 457 23.17 24.08 -6.41
N THR A 458 22.43 22.97 -6.56
CA THR A 458 21.26 22.68 -5.71
C THR A 458 21.65 22.13 -4.35
N LYS A 459 22.94 21.68 -4.23
CA LYS A 459 23.47 20.90 -3.11
C LYS A 459 22.71 19.56 -2.88
N GLN A 460 21.82 19.21 -3.77
CA GLN A 460 21.12 17.92 -3.90
C GLN A 460 21.96 16.96 -4.72
N LYS A 461 21.44 15.80 -5.06
CA LYS A 461 22.10 14.83 -5.94
C LYS A 461 21.27 14.61 -7.22
N ASP A 462 21.98 14.51 -8.32
CA ASP A 462 21.47 14.04 -9.59
C ASP A 462 21.88 12.56 -9.76
N ILE A 463 21.39 11.89 -10.80
CA ILE A 463 21.66 10.50 -11.08
C ILE A 463 22.42 10.41 -12.39
N VAL A 464 23.47 9.57 -12.44
CA VAL A 464 24.16 9.23 -13.67
C VAL A 464 23.94 7.78 -14.01
N VAL A 465 23.72 7.52 -15.30
CA VAL A 465 23.50 6.18 -15.86
C VAL A 465 23.98 6.14 -17.31
N GLN A 466 24.50 5.01 -17.76
CA GLN A 466 24.89 4.79 -19.14
C GLN A 466 24.02 3.71 -19.77
N ASP A 467 23.70 3.85 -21.06
CA ASP A 467 23.03 2.81 -21.85
C ASP A 467 24.01 1.98 -22.69
N ILE A 468 23.51 0.90 -23.30
CA ILE A 468 24.31 -0.01 -24.15
C ILE A 468 24.83 0.67 -25.42
N GLU A 469 24.26 1.80 -25.83
CA GLU A 469 24.75 2.61 -26.92
C GLU A 469 25.86 3.56 -26.49
N ASN A 470 26.35 3.44 -25.25
CA ASN A 470 27.35 4.30 -24.64
C ASN A 470 26.91 5.77 -24.46
N GLN A 471 25.62 6.01 -24.38
CA GLN A 471 25.09 7.32 -24.03
C GLN A 471 25.09 7.46 -22.51
N LEU A 472 25.79 8.45 -21.98
CA LEU A 472 25.74 8.84 -20.57
C LEU A 472 24.65 9.85 -20.35
N TYR A 473 23.79 9.64 -19.36
CA TYR A 473 22.71 10.52 -18.95
C TYR A 473 23.02 11.14 -17.60
N LEU A 474 22.70 12.42 -17.44
CA LEU A 474 22.52 13.05 -16.14
C LEU A 474 21.05 13.34 -15.95
N ILE A 475 20.48 12.82 -14.88
CA ILE A 475 19.04 12.89 -14.56
C ILE A 475 18.91 13.56 -13.19
N SER A 476 17.92 14.45 -13.03
CA SER A 476 17.67 15.07 -11.73
C SER A 476 17.05 14.07 -10.74
N ASN A 477 17.06 14.40 -9.45
CA ASN A 477 16.32 13.66 -8.42
C ASN A 477 14.77 13.75 -8.53
N GLN A 478 14.28 14.37 -9.60
CA GLN A 478 12.85 14.44 -9.97
C GLN A 478 12.57 13.73 -11.28
N GLY A 479 13.52 12.93 -11.80
CA GLY A 479 13.34 12.14 -13.02
C GLY A 479 13.53 12.93 -14.34
N VAL A 480 14.00 14.18 -14.31
CA VAL A 480 14.18 14.98 -15.53
C VAL A 480 15.59 14.79 -16.10
N VAL A 481 15.68 14.33 -17.35
CA VAL A 481 16.97 14.23 -18.07
C VAL A 481 17.53 15.63 -18.31
N ARG A 482 18.67 15.93 -17.68
CA ARG A 482 19.34 17.25 -17.82
C ARG A 482 20.17 17.34 -19.09
N TRP A 483 20.88 16.27 -19.40
CA TRP A 483 21.67 16.14 -20.64
C TRP A 483 22.04 14.68 -20.93
N LYS A 484 22.46 14.45 -22.16
CA LYS A 484 23.02 13.19 -22.64
C LYS A 484 24.37 13.46 -23.30
N LYS A 485 25.33 12.50 -23.17
CA LYS A 485 26.65 12.59 -23.80
C LYS A 485 27.09 11.23 -24.31
N LYS A 486 27.42 11.15 -25.60
CA LYS A 486 28.00 9.95 -26.21
C LYS A 486 29.43 9.76 -25.76
N LEU A 487 29.76 8.60 -25.26
CA LEU A 487 31.11 8.20 -24.84
C LEU A 487 31.74 7.29 -25.89
N SER A 488 33.06 7.05 -25.76
CA SER A 488 33.81 6.18 -26.66
C SER A 488 33.64 4.69 -26.34
N GLY A 489 32.97 4.34 -25.25
CA GLY A 489 32.76 2.97 -24.80
C GLY A 489 32.14 2.88 -23.42
N PRO A 490 31.98 1.68 -22.88
CA PRO A 490 31.44 1.45 -21.55
C PRO A 490 32.30 2.09 -20.44
N ILE A 491 31.66 2.64 -19.43
CA ILE A 491 32.34 3.13 -18.22
C ILE A 491 32.83 1.95 -17.40
N ILE A 492 34.10 2.02 -16.98
CA ILE A 492 34.70 1.01 -16.11
C ILE A 492 34.59 1.46 -14.66
N GLY A 493 33.77 0.77 -13.87
CA GLY A 493 33.54 1.02 -12.45
C GLY A 493 32.67 2.26 -12.18
N ARG A 494 32.90 2.93 -11.01
CA ARG A 494 32.11 4.06 -10.56
C ARG A 494 32.67 5.40 -11.04
N ILE A 495 31.78 6.37 -11.19
CA ILE A 495 32.13 7.76 -11.46
C ILE A 495 32.54 8.43 -10.16
N ASN A 496 33.74 9.03 -10.14
CA ASN A 496 34.25 9.81 -9.02
C ASN A 496 33.96 11.30 -9.22
N GLN A 497 33.77 12.05 -8.13
CA GLN A 497 33.63 13.50 -8.20
C GLN A 497 34.86 14.21 -7.60
N VAL A 498 35.34 15.22 -8.30
CA VAL A 498 36.50 16.02 -7.93
C VAL A 498 36.21 17.53 -8.05
N ASP A 499 36.91 18.35 -7.31
CA ASP A 499 36.92 19.80 -7.46
C ASP A 499 38.33 20.27 -7.93
N LEU A 500 38.57 20.08 -9.24
CA LEU A 500 39.88 20.36 -9.83
C LEU A 500 40.29 21.84 -9.73
N TYR A 501 39.31 22.72 -9.73
CA TYR A 501 39.53 24.17 -9.70
C TYR A 501 39.52 24.76 -8.27
N LYS A 502 39.27 23.93 -7.24
CA LYS A 502 39.21 24.33 -5.83
C LYS A 502 38.17 25.42 -5.55
N ASN A 503 37.14 25.51 -6.35
CA ASN A 503 36.12 26.55 -6.29
C ASN A 503 34.74 26.03 -5.89
N GLY A 504 34.66 24.77 -5.41
CA GLY A 504 33.43 24.12 -5.01
C GLY A 504 32.60 23.55 -6.17
N ARG A 505 32.99 23.76 -7.44
CA ARG A 505 32.33 23.21 -8.60
C ARG A 505 32.87 21.80 -8.89
N LEU A 506 31.98 20.79 -8.81
CA LEU A 506 32.38 19.40 -8.96
C LEU A 506 32.43 18.99 -10.42
N GLN A 507 33.41 18.16 -10.76
CA GLN A 507 33.57 17.48 -12.04
C GLN A 507 33.48 15.96 -11.81
N MET A 508 33.00 15.22 -12.81
CA MET A 508 32.90 13.76 -12.84
C MET A 508 34.11 13.17 -13.51
N VAL A 509 34.79 12.22 -12.85
CA VAL A 509 35.98 11.51 -13.35
C VAL A 509 35.67 10.04 -13.47
N PHE A 510 35.89 9.48 -14.64
CA PHE A 510 35.72 8.05 -14.93
C PHE A 510 36.59 7.61 -16.12
N SER A 511 36.71 6.33 -16.32
CA SER A 511 37.44 5.76 -17.48
C SER A 511 36.54 4.88 -18.33
N THR A 512 36.83 4.85 -19.62
CA THR A 512 36.44 3.82 -20.59
C THR A 512 37.67 3.01 -20.96
N GLU A 513 37.55 2.06 -21.85
CA GLU A 513 38.66 1.16 -22.24
C GLU A 513 39.96 1.91 -22.63
N ASN A 514 39.85 3.06 -23.31
CA ASN A 514 41.00 3.79 -23.81
C ASN A 514 41.04 5.28 -23.43
N ARG A 515 40.12 5.73 -22.58
CA ARG A 515 40.06 7.15 -22.21
C ARG A 515 39.78 7.37 -20.73
N VAL A 516 40.32 8.44 -20.17
CA VAL A 516 39.93 8.99 -18.88
C VAL A 516 39.24 10.31 -19.12
N TYR A 517 37.99 10.39 -18.74
CA TYR A 517 37.14 11.55 -18.86
C TYR A 517 37.14 12.38 -17.57
N VAL A 518 37.09 13.70 -17.74
CA VAL A 518 36.67 14.63 -16.71
C VAL A 518 35.60 15.52 -17.30
N LEU A 519 34.39 15.42 -16.79
CA LEU A 519 33.23 16.19 -17.28
C LEU A 519 32.77 17.20 -16.24
N ASP A 520 32.38 18.38 -16.72
CA ASP A 520 31.66 19.33 -15.86
C ASP A 520 30.20 18.91 -15.66
N ARG A 521 29.45 19.68 -14.90
CA ARG A 521 28.03 19.42 -14.64
C ARG A 521 27.12 19.50 -15.88
N PHE A 522 27.59 20.11 -16.97
CA PHE A 522 26.85 20.21 -18.24
C PHE A 522 27.27 19.12 -19.22
N GLY A 523 28.08 18.14 -18.81
CA GLY A 523 28.60 17.07 -19.66
C GLY A 523 29.72 17.51 -20.60
N LYS A 524 30.29 18.70 -20.43
CA LYS A 524 31.41 19.20 -21.25
C LYS A 524 32.73 18.70 -20.72
N ASP A 525 33.64 18.40 -21.64
CA ASP A 525 35.01 18.00 -21.32
C ASP A 525 35.76 19.11 -20.64
N VAL A 526 36.58 18.79 -19.64
CA VAL A 526 37.30 19.77 -18.80
C VAL A 526 38.78 19.77 -19.14
N GLY A 527 39.32 20.93 -19.54
CA GLY A 527 40.74 21.14 -19.80
C GLY A 527 41.28 20.25 -20.91
N VAL A 528 42.28 19.43 -20.57
CA VAL A 528 42.94 18.49 -21.49
C VAL A 528 42.25 17.13 -21.62
N PHE A 529 41.19 16.94 -20.88
CA PHE A 529 40.45 15.67 -20.90
C PHE A 529 39.44 15.63 -22.07
N PRO A 530 39.18 14.44 -22.61
CA PRO A 530 39.61 13.11 -22.12
C PRO A 530 41.10 12.82 -22.53
N LEU A 531 41.84 12.24 -21.56
CA LEU A 531 43.13 11.67 -21.86
C LEU A 531 42.94 10.39 -22.66
N GLN A 532 43.69 10.19 -23.74
CA GLN A 532 43.63 9.02 -24.59
C GLN A 532 44.87 8.15 -24.39
N PHE A 533 44.67 6.84 -24.35
CA PHE A 533 45.69 5.81 -24.15
C PHE A 533 45.73 4.82 -25.31
N LYS A 534 46.93 4.37 -25.68
CA LYS A 534 47.10 3.30 -26.69
C LYS A 534 46.69 1.95 -26.10
N ASP A 535 47.19 1.66 -24.90
CA ASP A 535 46.90 0.41 -24.21
C ASP A 535 45.60 0.50 -23.46
N LYS A 536 44.91 -0.63 -23.35
CA LYS A 536 43.59 -0.71 -22.67
C LYS A 536 43.70 -0.45 -21.17
N ILE A 537 42.84 0.35 -20.67
CA ILE A 537 42.61 0.54 -19.22
C ILE A 537 41.86 -0.68 -18.73
N SER A 538 42.47 -1.42 -17.80
CA SER A 538 41.98 -2.71 -17.34
C SER A 538 41.22 -2.68 -16.04
N GLN A 539 41.26 -1.56 -15.27
CA GLN A 539 40.55 -1.33 -14.02
C GLN A 539 39.98 0.09 -14.00
N ALA A 540 38.97 0.31 -13.17
CA ALA A 540 38.45 1.67 -12.92
C ALA A 540 39.56 2.64 -12.53
N VAL A 541 39.49 3.89 -13.02
CA VAL A 541 40.42 4.93 -12.60
C VAL A 541 40.29 5.19 -11.09
N SER A 542 41.40 5.08 -10.38
CA SER A 542 41.42 5.38 -8.93
C SER A 542 41.76 6.85 -8.71
N VAL A 543 40.97 7.53 -7.92
CA VAL A 543 41.12 8.97 -7.65
C VAL A 543 41.55 9.18 -6.19
N PHE A 544 42.69 9.78 -5.98
CA PHE A 544 43.27 10.00 -4.66
C PHE A 544 43.43 11.50 -4.35
N ASP A 545 42.99 11.88 -3.16
CA ASP A 545 43.31 13.19 -2.55
C ASP A 545 43.99 12.93 -1.20
N TYR A 546 45.29 12.66 -1.25
CA TYR A 546 46.09 12.21 -0.10
C TYR A 546 46.00 13.13 1.11
N ASP A 547 46.02 14.43 0.88
CA ASP A 547 46.10 15.44 1.94
C ASP A 547 44.79 16.21 2.14
N LYS A 548 43.70 15.77 1.49
CA LYS A 548 42.37 16.40 1.50
C LYS A 548 42.42 17.88 1.12
N ASN A 549 43.37 18.25 0.23
CA ASN A 549 43.61 19.63 -0.24
C ASN A 549 43.23 19.85 -1.70
N ARG A 550 42.48 18.89 -2.28
CA ARG A 550 42.01 18.88 -3.68
C ARG A 550 43.15 18.83 -4.70
N ASN A 551 44.32 18.27 -4.33
CA ASN A 551 45.42 17.96 -5.24
C ASN A 551 45.29 16.51 -5.69
N TYR A 552 44.32 16.26 -6.58
CA TYR A 552 43.98 14.94 -7.02
C TYR A 552 45.07 14.22 -7.79
N ARG A 553 45.11 12.90 -7.63
CA ARG A 553 45.92 11.97 -8.41
C ARG A 553 45.01 10.94 -9.04
N PHE A 554 45.18 10.72 -10.33
CA PHE A 554 44.46 9.73 -11.11
C PHE A 554 45.42 8.58 -11.39
N LEU A 555 45.13 7.41 -10.78
CA LEU A 555 45.92 6.22 -10.96
C LEU A 555 45.21 5.34 -11.99
N ILE A 556 45.88 5.08 -13.09
CA ILE A 556 45.35 4.36 -14.25
C ILE A 556 46.06 3.00 -14.34
N THR A 557 45.28 1.95 -14.44
CA THR A 557 45.78 0.56 -14.52
C THR A 557 45.68 0.06 -15.96
N GLN A 558 46.82 -0.39 -16.51
CA GLN A 558 46.90 -0.99 -17.83
C GLN A 558 47.61 -2.34 -17.71
N GLY A 559 46.82 -3.41 -17.61
CA GLY A 559 47.35 -4.77 -17.41
C GLY A 559 48.18 -4.91 -16.14
N ALA A 560 49.49 -4.97 -16.23
CA ALA A 560 50.41 -5.01 -15.09
C ALA A 560 50.94 -3.64 -14.68
N SER A 561 50.70 -2.57 -15.47
CA SER A 561 51.31 -1.26 -15.29
C SER A 561 50.38 -0.30 -14.54
N LEU A 562 50.98 0.58 -13.76
CA LEU A 562 50.30 1.71 -13.08
C LEU A 562 50.88 3.04 -13.58
N LEU A 563 50.00 3.91 -14.03
CA LEU A 563 50.33 5.25 -14.49
C LEU A 563 49.63 6.29 -13.61
N MET A 564 50.38 7.20 -13.00
CA MET A 564 49.79 8.26 -12.17
C MET A 564 49.82 9.59 -12.90
N TYR A 565 48.64 10.23 -12.95
CA TYR A 565 48.45 11.56 -13.51
C TYR A 565 47.95 12.55 -12.42
N ASP A 566 48.25 13.83 -12.59
CA ASP A 566 47.70 14.90 -11.77
C ASP A 566 46.35 15.41 -12.35
N GLY A 567 45.68 16.30 -11.61
CA GLY A 567 44.42 16.92 -12.05
C GLY A 567 44.54 17.84 -13.28
N LYS A 568 45.77 18.14 -13.76
CA LYS A 568 46.03 18.84 -15.02
C LYS A 568 46.31 17.90 -16.18
N GLY A 569 46.21 16.60 -15.98
CA GLY A 569 46.51 15.58 -17.00
C GLY A 569 47.99 15.35 -17.26
N LYS A 570 48.86 15.82 -16.36
CA LYS A 570 50.31 15.59 -16.50
C LYS A 570 50.75 14.35 -15.72
N ARG A 571 51.65 13.55 -16.30
CA ARG A 571 52.20 12.35 -15.63
C ARG A 571 53.02 12.79 -14.39
N VAL A 572 52.78 12.12 -13.27
CA VAL A 572 53.51 12.39 -12.02
C VAL A 572 54.87 11.72 -12.03
N LYS A 573 55.94 12.52 -12.16
CA LYS A 573 57.32 12.02 -12.25
C LYS A 573 57.81 11.31 -10.98
N GLY A 574 57.26 11.60 -9.83
CA GLY A 574 57.64 10.99 -8.55
C GLY A 574 56.95 9.64 -8.22
N PHE A 575 56.14 9.13 -9.12
CA PHE A 575 55.50 7.81 -8.95
C PHE A 575 56.14 6.81 -9.88
N SER A 576 56.66 5.73 -9.33
CA SER A 576 57.24 4.62 -10.08
C SER A 576 56.79 3.27 -9.49
N TYR A 577 56.20 2.43 -10.30
CA TYR A 577 55.82 1.09 -9.93
C TYR A 577 56.44 0.11 -10.95
N THR A 578 57.15 -0.91 -10.47
CA THR A 578 57.72 -1.96 -11.31
C THR A 578 56.71 -3.09 -11.45
N PRO A 579 56.15 -3.29 -12.64
CA PRO A 579 55.19 -4.34 -12.85
C PRO A 579 55.84 -5.70 -12.87
N ASN A 580 55.21 -6.69 -12.24
CA ASN A 580 55.64 -8.09 -12.28
C ASN A 580 54.51 -9.05 -12.65
N SER A 581 53.28 -8.66 -12.45
CA SER A 581 52.09 -9.49 -12.71
C SER A 581 50.88 -8.61 -13.06
N ARG A 582 49.92 -9.19 -13.75
CA ARG A 582 48.67 -8.52 -14.07
C ARG A 582 47.94 -8.09 -12.79
N ILE A 583 47.46 -6.86 -12.77
CA ILE A 583 46.69 -6.29 -11.70
C ILE A 583 45.25 -6.78 -11.77
N LEU A 584 44.78 -7.43 -10.72
CA LEU A 584 43.48 -8.10 -10.66
C LEU A 584 42.38 -7.19 -10.11
N THR A 585 42.70 -6.28 -9.16
CA THR A 585 41.74 -5.39 -8.52
C THR A 585 42.13 -3.94 -8.74
N ALA A 586 41.14 -3.05 -8.78
CA ALA A 586 41.41 -1.62 -8.86
C ALA A 586 42.19 -1.14 -7.60
N PRO A 587 43.31 -0.40 -7.77
CA PRO A 587 44.08 0.10 -6.64
C PRO A 587 43.25 1.01 -5.74
N GLN A 588 43.23 0.71 -4.45
CA GLN A 588 42.51 1.47 -3.42
C GLN A 588 43.47 2.26 -2.55
N HIS A 589 43.05 3.47 -2.15
CA HIS A 589 43.77 4.29 -1.18
C HIS A 589 43.18 4.10 0.21
N VAL A 590 43.99 3.62 1.13
CA VAL A 590 43.66 3.52 2.54
C VAL A 590 44.56 4.45 3.33
N ARG A 591 43.98 5.34 4.18
CA ARG A 591 44.73 6.19 5.12
C ARG A 591 44.45 5.72 6.54
N TYR A 592 45.52 5.28 7.21
CA TYR A 592 45.42 4.75 8.56
C TYR A 592 46.62 5.26 9.42
N LYS A 593 46.30 5.79 10.61
CA LYS A 593 47.32 6.37 11.54
C LYS A 593 48.30 7.30 10.85
N GLY A 594 47.79 8.21 9.99
CA GLY A 594 48.57 9.21 9.28
C GLY A 594 49.41 8.71 8.09
N LYS A 595 49.37 7.40 7.79
CA LYS A 595 50.11 6.80 6.67
C LYS A 595 49.13 6.43 5.55
N ASP A 596 49.61 6.57 4.30
CA ASP A 596 48.84 6.20 3.09
C ASP A 596 49.33 4.89 2.53
N TYR A 597 48.36 4.05 2.11
CA TYR A 597 48.56 2.75 1.54
C TYR A 597 47.81 2.68 0.21
N ILE A 598 48.48 2.31 -0.86
CA ILE A 598 47.84 1.99 -2.15
C ILE A 598 47.84 0.46 -2.25
N VAL A 599 46.66 -0.14 -2.27
CA VAL A 599 46.49 -1.60 -2.09
C VAL A 599 45.76 -2.20 -3.28
N PHE A 600 46.29 -3.29 -3.81
CA PHE A 600 45.68 -4.06 -4.91
C PHE A 600 46.26 -5.48 -4.98
N ALA A 601 45.55 -6.38 -5.62
CA ALA A 601 46.04 -7.71 -5.96
C ALA A 601 46.71 -7.69 -7.33
N ALA A 602 47.86 -8.35 -7.46
CA ALA A 602 48.59 -8.53 -8.73
C ALA A 602 49.15 -9.95 -8.81
N GLY A 603 48.63 -10.77 -9.73
CA GLY A 603 48.86 -12.19 -9.70
C GLY A 603 48.48 -12.81 -8.36
N GLU A 604 49.39 -13.51 -7.69
CA GLU A 604 49.23 -14.08 -6.36
C GLU A 604 49.75 -13.19 -5.25
N GLU A 605 50.12 -11.94 -5.53
CA GLU A 605 50.71 -11.05 -4.54
C GLU A 605 49.76 -9.91 -4.14
N LEU A 606 49.62 -9.70 -2.82
CA LEU A 606 49.01 -8.46 -2.32
C LEU A 606 50.06 -7.33 -2.30
N LYS A 607 49.85 -6.35 -3.16
CA LYS A 607 50.72 -5.18 -3.25
C LYS A 607 50.21 -4.07 -2.34
N ILE A 608 51.08 -3.61 -1.45
CA ILE A 608 50.77 -2.51 -0.50
C ILE A 608 51.87 -1.45 -0.64
N LEU A 609 51.60 -0.40 -1.41
CA LEU A 609 52.54 0.60 -1.81
C LEU A 609 52.40 1.91 -1.03
N ASN A 610 53.45 2.74 -1.02
CA ASN A 610 53.42 4.12 -0.57
C ASN A 610 53.02 5.08 -1.73
N ARG A 611 52.97 6.39 -1.44
CA ARG A 611 52.61 7.44 -2.44
C ARG A 611 53.53 7.50 -3.65
N LYS A 612 54.77 6.96 -3.54
CA LYS A 612 55.77 6.93 -4.63
C LYS A 612 55.64 5.67 -5.50
N GLY A 613 54.82 4.70 -5.14
CA GLY A 613 54.70 3.44 -5.84
C GLY A 613 55.67 2.36 -5.33
N GLU A 614 56.44 2.62 -4.29
CA GLU A 614 57.37 1.71 -3.65
C GLU A 614 56.65 0.83 -2.63
N PRO A 615 57.10 -0.42 -2.38
CA PRO A 615 56.49 -1.29 -1.35
C PRO A 615 56.57 -0.63 0.04
N ARG A 616 55.42 -0.39 0.64
CA ARG A 616 55.30 0.07 2.06
C ARG A 616 55.28 -1.10 3.02
N ILE A 617 54.57 -2.17 2.63
CA ILE A 617 54.51 -3.43 3.36
C ILE A 617 54.82 -4.55 2.34
N ARG A 618 55.77 -5.39 2.68
CA ARG A 618 56.10 -6.57 1.88
C ARG A 618 55.32 -7.77 2.43
N VAL A 619 54.45 -8.35 1.62
CA VAL A 619 53.75 -9.59 1.90
C VAL A 619 54.52 -10.72 1.23
N LYS A 620 54.96 -11.70 2.02
CA LYS A 620 55.83 -12.78 1.52
C LYS A 620 55.06 -13.99 1.03
N GLU A 621 53.83 -14.16 1.56
CA GLU A 621 53.00 -15.33 1.22
C GLU A 621 52.21 -15.05 -0.06
N SER A 622 52.13 -16.07 -0.91
CA SER A 622 51.21 -16.09 -2.06
C SER A 622 49.78 -16.25 -1.60
N ILE A 623 48.89 -15.51 -2.27
CA ILE A 623 47.45 -15.57 -2.05
C ILE A 623 46.79 -15.86 -3.38
N ASN A 624 46.12 -17.00 -3.46
CA ASN A 624 45.29 -17.33 -4.63
C ASN A 624 43.95 -16.56 -4.49
N PHE A 625 43.91 -15.34 -5.04
CA PHE A 625 42.78 -14.46 -4.88
C PHE A 625 41.50 -14.99 -5.53
N SER A 626 40.35 -14.85 -4.83
CA SER A 626 39.06 -14.80 -5.51
C SER A 626 38.93 -13.48 -6.28
N ASN A 627 37.88 -13.31 -7.08
CA ASN A 627 37.66 -12.06 -7.81
C ASN A 627 37.10 -10.94 -6.92
N GLN A 628 37.30 -11.00 -5.59
CA GLN A 628 36.80 -10.04 -4.65
C GLN A 628 37.73 -8.83 -4.47
N ASN A 629 37.13 -7.68 -4.12
CA ASN A 629 37.89 -6.50 -3.75
C ASN A 629 38.67 -6.71 -2.44
N ILE A 630 39.68 -5.84 -2.18
CA ILE A 630 40.43 -5.80 -0.96
C ILE A 630 39.83 -4.72 -0.06
N TYR A 631 39.50 -5.07 1.18
CA TYR A 631 38.89 -4.17 2.13
C TYR A 631 39.86 -3.93 3.32
N PHE A 632 39.74 -2.77 3.97
CA PHE A 632 40.43 -2.53 5.23
C PHE A 632 39.47 -2.80 6.37
N TYR A 633 39.52 -4.04 6.90
CA TYR A 633 38.61 -4.57 7.90
C TYR A 633 39.39 -5.00 9.16
N ASN A 634 38.93 -4.58 10.34
CA ASN A 634 39.57 -4.89 11.63
C ASN A 634 41.09 -4.60 11.64
N ASN A 635 41.48 -3.45 11.09
CA ASN A 635 42.88 -2.99 10.98
C ASN A 635 43.80 -3.90 10.14
N ALA A 636 43.24 -4.71 9.26
CA ALA A 636 43.96 -5.57 8.30
C ALA A 636 43.40 -5.41 6.90
N PHE A 637 44.23 -5.62 5.89
CA PHE A 637 43.81 -5.71 4.50
C PHE A 637 43.20 -7.10 4.26
N SER A 638 41.92 -7.15 3.97
CA SER A 638 41.11 -8.35 3.98
C SER A 638 40.47 -8.63 2.62
N THR A 639 40.49 -9.88 2.19
CA THR A 639 39.85 -10.37 0.98
C THR A 639 39.49 -11.86 1.13
N LEU A 640 38.87 -12.46 0.15
CA LEU A 640 38.72 -13.92 0.08
C LEU A 640 39.75 -14.53 -0.86
N ASP A 641 40.24 -15.71 -0.55
CA ASP A 641 40.98 -16.53 -1.49
C ASP A 641 40.01 -17.37 -2.34
N ALA A 642 40.55 -18.11 -3.32
CA ALA A 642 39.78 -18.95 -4.23
C ALA A 642 39.08 -20.13 -3.57
N LYS A 643 39.36 -20.42 -2.29
CA LYS A 643 38.71 -21.45 -1.49
C LYS A 643 37.56 -20.88 -0.63
N GLY A 644 37.40 -19.56 -0.60
CA GLY A 644 36.44 -18.86 0.25
C GLY A 644 36.94 -18.59 1.67
N GLU A 645 38.25 -18.76 1.96
CA GLU A 645 38.83 -18.40 3.24
C GLU A 645 39.03 -16.88 3.33
N LEU A 646 38.71 -16.30 4.48
CA LEU A 646 39.00 -14.90 4.75
C LEU A 646 40.50 -14.72 5.01
N VAL A 647 41.19 -14.11 4.05
CA VAL A 647 42.60 -13.79 4.16
C VAL A 647 42.77 -12.38 4.67
N GLN A 648 43.55 -12.23 5.73
CA GLN A 648 43.83 -10.90 6.36
C GLN A 648 45.34 -10.67 6.42
N VAL A 649 45.76 -9.51 5.97
CA VAL A 649 47.16 -9.09 6.02
C VAL A 649 47.29 -7.88 6.97
N ASP A 650 48.04 -8.05 8.02
CA ASP A 650 48.27 -7.01 9.02
C ASP A 650 49.25 -5.92 8.52
N LEU A 651 49.41 -4.87 9.32
CA LEU A 651 50.31 -3.75 8.99
C LEU A 651 51.81 -4.12 9.06
N LYS A 652 52.15 -5.34 9.48
CA LYS A 652 53.50 -5.90 9.45
C LYS A 652 53.73 -6.85 8.30
N GLY A 653 52.70 -7.11 7.51
CA GLY A 653 52.75 -8.03 6.35
C GLY A 653 52.55 -9.50 6.69
N ARG A 654 52.06 -9.83 7.88
CA ARG A 654 51.73 -11.20 8.30
C ARG A 654 50.35 -11.54 7.76
N VAL A 655 50.25 -12.72 7.17
CA VAL A 655 49.02 -13.28 6.60
C VAL A 655 48.36 -14.19 7.62
N SER A 656 47.07 -14.03 7.82
CA SER A 656 46.24 -14.98 8.57
C SER A 656 45.04 -15.38 7.72
N ARG A 657 44.57 -16.62 7.89
CA ARG A 657 43.43 -17.18 7.19
C ARG A 657 42.40 -17.64 8.20
N GLN A 658 41.13 -17.43 7.88
CA GLN A 658 40.01 -17.87 8.73
C GLN A 658 38.98 -18.59 7.85
N THR A 659 38.65 -19.81 8.24
CA THR A 659 37.58 -20.59 7.61
C THR A 659 36.26 -20.22 8.30
N LEU A 660 35.40 -19.48 7.60
CA LEU A 660 34.12 -18.98 8.12
C LEU A 660 32.90 -19.78 7.58
N GLY A 661 33.15 -20.85 6.83
CA GLY A 661 32.11 -21.66 6.19
C GLY A 661 31.58 -21.03 4.89
N PHE A 662 32.37 -20.15 4.29
CA PHE A 662 32.09 -19.57 2.96
C PHE A 662 32.50 -20.55 1.87
N ASP A 663 31.91 -20.41 0.69
CA ASP A 663 32.28 -21.15 -0.51
C ASP A 663 33.12 -20.28 -1.47
N ALA A 664 33.60 -20.91 -2.55
CA ALA A 664 34.39 -20.22 -3.55
C ALA A 664 33.66 -19.12 -4.34
N GLN A 665 32.31 -19.10 -4.29
CA GLN A 665 31.48 -18.13 -4.99
C GLN A 665 31.01 -17.02 -4.06
N THR A 666 31.45 -17.06 -2.79
CA THR A 666 31.03 -16.07 -1.80
C THR A 666 31.43 -14.66 -2.21
N ASN A 667 30.47 -13.75 -2.17
CA ASN A 667 30.68 -12.32 -2.34
C ASN A 667 30.78 -11.62 -0.98
N ILE A 668 31.78 -10.76 -0.82
CA ILE A 668 31.95 -9.98 0.39
C ILE A 668 31.92 -8.47 0.12
N THR A 669 31.47 -7.73 1.11
CA THR A 669 31.68 -6.29 1.24
C THR A 669 31.97 -5.95 2.71
N SER A 670 32.71 -4.87 2.97
CA SER A 670 32.93 -4.49 4.36
C SER A 670 33.12 -3.00 4.57
N SER A 671 32.80 -2.55 5.77
CA SER A 671 33.33 -1.33 6.39
C SER A 671 34.55 -1.67 7.26
N SER A 672 35.07 -0.69 7.98
CA SER A 672 36.18 -0.93 8.92
C SER A 672 35.85 -1.93 10.05
N ARG A 673 34.57 -2.16 10.35
CA ARG A 673 34.09 -3.01 11.49
C ARG A 673 32.97 -3.97 11.14
N THR A 674 32.39 -3.89 9.96
CA THR A 674 31.28 -4.75 9.54
C THR A 674 31.68 -5.49 8.30
N LEU A 675 31.73 -6.82 8.40
CA LEU A 675 31.89 -7.73 7.26
C LEU A 675 30.52 -8.27 6.90
N VAL A 676 30.21 -8.26 5.62
CA VAL A 676 29.02 -8.88 5.01
C VAL A 676 29.46 -9.90 4.01
N ALA A 677 28.92 -11.09 4.08
CA ALA A 677 29.16 -12.17 3.13
C ALA A 677 27.82 -12.75 2.64
N GLN A 678 27.76 -13.05 1.34
CA GLN A 678 26.60 -13.68 0.71
C GLN A 678 27.08 -14.84 -0.18
N TRP A 679 26.51 -16.02 0.00
CA TRP A 679 26.77 -17.20 -0.82
C TRP A 679 25.50 -18.05 -0.92
N ALA A 680 25.23 -18.59 -2.09
CA ALA A 680 23.98 -19.27 -2.37
C ALA A 680 22.78 -18.47 -1.81
N ASN A 681 21.96 -19.07 -0.94
CA ASN A 681 20.85 -18.39 -0.24
C ASN A 681 21.21 -17.98 1.22
N GLN A 682 22.50 -17.84 1.54
CA GLN A 682 22.95 -17.43 2.87
C GLN A 682 23.46 -16.00 2.86
N LEU A 683 23.09 -15.24 3.88
CA LEU A 683 23.60 -13.89 4.14
C LEU A 683 24.16 -13.85 5.56
N GLN A 684 25.42 -13.43 5.69
CA GLN A 684 26.03 -13.17 6.99
C GLN A 684 26.36 -11.69 7.12
N ILE A 685 25.86 -11.06 8.17
CA ILE A 685 26.18 -9.67 8.54
C ILE A 685 26.84 -9.72 9.93
N LYS A 686 28.12 -9.35 10.02
CA LYS A 686 28.96 -9.58 11.22
C LYS A 686 28.92 -11.07 11.62
N ASN A 687 28.31 -11.36 12.77
CA ASN A 687 28.21 -12.74 13.29
C ASN A 687 26.81 -13.35 13.09
N LYS A 688 25.85 -12.58 12.58
CA LYS A 688 24.48 -13.06 12.36
C LYS A 688 24.34 -13.65 10.97
N LYS A 689 23.87 -14.91 10.91
CA LYS A 689 23.53 -15.60 9.67
C LYS A 689 22.02 -15.57 9.47
N SER A 690 21.59 -15.38 8.24
CA SER A 690 20.19 -15.41 7.81
C SER A 690 20.10 -16.24 6.54
N THR A 691 19.07 -17.05 6.44
CA THR A 691 18.75 -17.78 5.21
C THR A 691 17.77 -16.92 4.40
N LEU A 692 18.12 -16.67 3.16
CA LEU A 692 17.29 -16.00 2.16
C LEU A 692 16.46 -17.04 1.43
N ASP A 693 15.43 -16.62 0.71
CA ASP A 693 14.71 -17.47 -0.23
C ASP A 693 15.64 -17.97 -1.34
N PHE A 694 15.24 -19.03 -2.05
CA PHE A 694 16.02 -19.44 -3.22
C PHE A 694 15.89 -18.39 -4.33
N GLY A 695 17.02 -17.93 -4.87
CA GLY A 695 17.05 -16.85 -5.84
C GLY A 695 18.41 -16.68 -6.55
N ASN A 696 18.49 -15.68 -7.42
CA ASN A 696 19.73 -15.27 -8.11
C ASN A 696 20.22 -13.94 -7.57
N TYR A 697 21.08 -13.98 -6.56
CA TYR A 697 21.51 -12.82 -5.80
C TYR A 697 22.70 -12.09 -6.40
N LEU A 698 22.56 -10.77 -6.53
CA LEU A 698 23.70 -9.88 -6.81
C LEU A 698 24.60 -9.75 -5.56
N PRO A 699 25.91 -9.45 -5.74
CA PRO A 699 26.82 -9.19 -4.63
C PRO A 699 26.27 -8.15 -3.67
N PRO A 700 26.41 -8.33 -2.34
CA PRO A 700 25.89 -7.45 -1.33
C PRO A 700 26.54 -6.06 -1.42
N GLN A 701 25.76 -5.01 -1.14
CA GLN A 701 26.27 -3.66 -1.07
C GLN A 701 26.13 -3.12 0.36
N LEU A 702 27.13 -2.34 0.79
CA LEU A 702 27.14 -1.72 2.11
C LEU A 702 27.21 -0.21 1.96
N PHE A 703 26.28 0.49 2.62
CA PHE A 703 26.19 1.94 2.66
C PHE A 703 26.36 2.42 4.10
N TYR A 704 27.10 3.49 4.28
CA TYR A 704 27.25 4.18 5.57
C TYR A 704 26.70 5.61 5.43
N LEU A 705 25.54 5.85 6.00
CA LEU A 705 24.79 7.10 5.88
C LEU A 705 24.22 7.47 7.26
N ASN A 706 24.36 8.74 7.63
CA ASN A 706 23.80 9.28 8.88
C ASN A 706 24.14 8.42 10.11
N ASP A 707 25.42 7.99 10.21
CA ASP A 707 25.96 7.11 11.27
C ASP A 707 25.30 5.73 11.38
N LYS A 708 24.55 5.31 10.34
CA LYS A 708 23.95 3.99 10.20
C LYS A 708 24.56 3.22 9.05
N ILE A 709 24.58 1.89 9.18
CA ILE A 709 25.00 0.98 8.12
C ILE A 709 23.75 0.31 7.55
N TYR A 710 23.64 0.35 6.23
CA TYR A 710 22.61 -0.33 5.45
C TYR A 710 23.27 -1.36 4.56
N ILE A 711 22.67 -2.54 4.45
CA ILE A 711 23.12 -3.63 3.58
C ILE A 711 22.01 -3.93 2.59
N SER A 712 22.31 -3.88 1.30
CA SER A 712 21.38 -4.20 0.24
C SER A 712 21.71 -5.55 -0.38
N ILE A 713 20.67 -6.35 -0.60
CA ILE A 713 20.67 -7.59 -1.38
C ILE A 713 19.60 -7.47 -2.46
N THR A 714 19.96 -7.78 -3.69
CA THR A 714 19.01 -7.84 -4.81
C THR A 714 18.94 -9.25 -5.35
N ASP A 715 17.75 -9.81 -5.42
CA ASP A 715 17.45 -11.04 -6.12
C ASP A 715 16.93 -10.73 -7.52
N LEU A 716 17.62 -11.19 -8.55
CA LEU A 716 17.23 -10.98 -9.94
C LEU A 716 16.10 -11.91 -10.39
N GLN A 717 15.91 -13.05 -9.73
CA GLN A 717 14.86 -13.99 -10.07
C GLN A 717 13.49 -13.45 -9.66
N SER A 718 13.36 -12.98 -8.44
CA SER A 718 12.13 -12.37 -7.93
C SER A 718 12.04 -10.87 -8.21
N GLN A 719 13.11 -10.24 -8.72
CA GLN A 719 13.25 -8.79 -8.95
C GLN A 719 12.99 -7.98 -7.67
N ASN A 720 13.52 -8.47 -6.55
CA ASN A 720 13.34 -7.88 -5.24
C ASN A 720 14.64 -7.32 -4.68
N VAL A 721 14.57 -6.11 -4.14
CA VAL A 721 15.61 -5.49 -3.33
C VAL A 721 15.21 -5.56 -1.87
N THR A 722 16.10 -6.09 -1.04
CA THR A 722 15.93 -6.10 0.42
C THR A 722 17.03 -5.26 1.08
N LEU A 723 16.65 -4.39 2.00
CA LEU A 723 17.57 -3.57 2.77
C LEU A 723 17.57 -4.03 4.23
N PHE A 724 18.77 -4.27 4.75
CA PHE A 724 19.02 -4.70 6.13
C PHE A 724 19.75 -3.62 6.91
N ASP A 725 19.53 -3.58 8.21
CA ASP A 725 20.34 -2.81 9.15
C ASP A 725 21.66 -3.54 9.49
N SER A 726 22.52 -2.89 10.29
CA SER A 726 23.80 -3.47 10.73
C SER A 726 23.66 -4.69 11.65
N ASN A 727 22.48 -5.01 12.14
CA ASN A 727 22.16 -6.16 12.97
C ASN A 727 21.49 -7.29 12.18
N GLY A 728 21.30 -7.09 10.86
CA GLY A 728 20.67 -8.08 9.98
C GLY A 728 19.15 -8.16 10.16
N ALA A 729 18.50 -7.10 10.64
CA ALA A 729 17.06 -6.95 10.56
C ALA A 729 16.68 -6.29 9.23
N ILE A 730 15.62 -6.80 8.59
CA ILE A 730 15.06 -6.20 7.38
C ILE A 730 14.41 -4.87 7.77
N LEU A 731 14.68 -3.82 7.01
CA LEU A 731 14.01 -2.54 7.21
C LEU A 731 12.53 -2.66 6.83
N ASP A 732 11.71 -1.94 7.56
CA ASP A 732 10.26 -1.93 7.33
C ASP A 732 9.92 -1.43 5.92
N GLY A 733 8.96 -2.06 5.28
CA GLY A 733 8.56 -1.80 3.91
C GLY A 733 9.35 -2.57 2.84
N PHE A 734 10.43 -3.30 3.21
CA PHE A 734 11.15 -4.19 2.30
C PHE A 734 10.62 -5.63 2.38
N PRO A 735 10.76 -6.41 1.27
CA PRO A 735 11.40 -6.10 -0.01
C PRO A 735 10.59 -5.16 -0.89
N ILE A 736 11.29 -4.44 -1.79
CA ILE A 736 10.71 -3.61 -2.85
C ILE A 736 11.11 -4.12 -4.22
N TYR A 737 10.37 -3.75 -5.24
CA TYR A 737 10.72 -4.10 -6.62
C TYR A 737 12.01 -3.42 -7.09
N GLY A 738 12.89 -4.18 -7.75
CA GLY A 738 14.11 -3.67 -8.36
C GLY A 738 14.96 -4.77 -8.99
N ALA A 739 15.50 -4.51 -10.18
CA ALA A 739 16.18 -5.48 -11.02
C ALA A 739 17.69 -5.19 -11.20
N SER A 740 18.33 -4.56 -10.20
CA SER A 740 19.77 -4.25 -10.25
C SER A 740 20.37 -4.04 -8.86
N LYS A 741 21.68 -3.86 -8.80
CA LYS A 741 22.31 -3.17 -7.67
C LYS A 741 21.68 -1.80 -7.49
N ILE A 742 21.63 -1.33 -6.26
CA ILE A 742 21.08 -0.02 -5.90
C ILE A 742 22.19 1.01 -5.72
N ASP A 743 21.82 2.29 -5.70
CA ASP A 743 22.56 3.31 -4.96
C ASP A 743 21.62 3.96 -3.93
N LEU A 744 22.15 4.25 -2.76
CA LEU A 744 21.38 4.76 -1.61
C LEU A 744 22.00 6.04 -1.08
N SER A 745 21.20 7.07 -0.88
CA SER A 745 21.70 8.35 -0.40
C SER A 745 20.56 9.24 0.09
N ASN A 746 20.87 10.33 0.80
CA ASN A 746 19.97 11.47 0.91
C ASN A 746 20.20 12.36 -0.32
N ALA A 747 19.24 12.39 -1.25
CA ALA A 747 19.40 13.05 -2.55
C ALA A 747 18.80 14.46 -2.59
N ASP A 748 17.82 14.78 -1.78
CA ASP A 748 17.11 16.08 -1.78
C ASP A 748 17.27 16.89 -0.48
N LYS A 749 17.94 16.34 0.53
CA LYS A 749 18.25 16.92 1.86
C LYS A 749 17.12 16.94 2.86
N ASP A 750 16.02 16.32 2.59
CA ASP A 750 15.04 16.06 3.60
C ASP A 750 15.47 14.91 4.55
N ALA A 751 14.63 14.49 5.50
CA ALA A 751 14.99 13.45 6.46
C ALA A 751 15.05 12.04 5.86
N PRO A 752 14.17 11.64 4.92
CA PRO A 752 14.23 10.35 4.26
C PRO A 752 15.48 10.11 3.44
N LEU A 753 15.71 8.86 3.05
CA LEU A 753 16.76 8.46 2.11
C LEU A 753 16.16 8.09 0.76
N GLU A 754 16.91 8.33 -0.31
CA GLU A 754 16.52 7.90 -1.65
C GLU A 754 17.34 6.70 -2.10
N LEU A 755 16.65 5.75 -2.74
CA LEU A 755 17.19 4.55 -3.35
C LEU A 755 16.88 4.56 -4.85
N ILE A 756 17.90 4.29 -5.67
CA ILE A 756 17.73 4.13 -7.12
C ILE A 756 18.10 2.72 -7.54
N CYS A 757 17.31 2.16 -8.47
CA CYS A 757 17.58 0.86 -9.10
C CYS A 757 16.97 0.80 -10.51
N LYS A 758 17.30 -0.25 -11.28
CA LYS A 758 16.59 -0.54 -12.52
C LYS A 758 15.21 -1.10 -12.22
N SER A 759 14.23 -0.70 -13.00
CA SER A 759 12.89 -1.28 -13.02
C SER A 759 12.66 -2.23 -14.20
N SER A 760 13.47 -2.09 -15.26
CA SER A 760 13.53 -3.01 -16.41
C SER A 760 14.88 -2.87 -17.09
N GLU A 761 15.07 -3.51 -18.24
CA GLU A 761 16.28 -3.34 -19.02
C GLU A 761 16.52 -1.88 -19.44
N THR A 762 15.48 -1.15 -19.80
CA THR A 762 15.55 0.23 -20.30
C THR A 762 15.11 1.27 -19.28
N ALA A 763 14.51 0.89 -18.15
CA ALA A 763 13.92 1.83 -17.20
C ALA A 763 14.59 1.78 -15.83
N MET A 764 14.62 2.94 -15.18
CA MET A 764 15.07 3.12 -13.79
C MET A 764 13.98 3.75 -12.94
N MET A 765 14.08 3.55 -11.64
CA MET A 765 13.16 4.11 -10.66
C MET A 765 13.88 4.64 -9.43
N MET A 766 13.21 5.54 -8.72
CA MET A 766 13.66 6.08 -7.47
C MET A 766 12.60 5.92 -6.39
N TYR A 767 13.01 5.42 -5.24
CA TYR A 767 12.19 5.31 -4.04
C TYR A 767 12.68 6.26 -2.96
N GLN A 768 11.75 6.75 -2.14
CA GLN A 768 12.03 7.45 -0.89
C GLN A 768 11.75 6.53 0.29
N ILE A 769 12.67 6.45 1.25
CA ILE A 769 12.64 5.58 2.43
C ILE A 769 12.56 6.46 3.67
N TYR A 770 11.50 6.34 4.47
CA TYR A 770 11.23 7.16 5.66
C TYR A 770 11.81 6.57 6.95
#